data_8b2a0b42edaf01a7d625131d6e3d3f9e
#
_entry.id   8b2a0b42edaf01a7d625131d6e3d3f9e
#
_cell.length_a   1.000
_cell.length_b   1.000
_cell.length_c   1.000
_cell.angle_alpha   90.00
_cell.angle_beta   90.00
_cell.angle_gamma   90.00
#
_symmetry.space_group_name_H-M   'P 1'
#
loop_
_entity.id
_entity.type
_entity.pdbx_description
1 polymer ?
#
loop_
_entity_poly.entity_id
_entity_poly.type
_entity_poly.pdbx_seq_one_letter_code
_entity_poly.pdbx_strand_id
1 'polypeptide(L)'
;MLALIALPSGAEPATAEPSPDTRESRRHFDIPRQPLASALLSFGSQSGLQVSVDSRLLDERLSAGIQGTMSSEEALQRLLDGSGLGWRYSGPSALVLTPLTQSALNLANTVVSTRTSPHQGETTLDRKTIDALPGGNGDITSLLKIHPNVQFDNNQLSSKSPGEIAPANISINGAKYYQNAFLVDGMSMNNDINPGDSQHNLVNSVPGRSQGLALDTELLEDIKVYDSNISARYGGFNGGVVAAETRQPTKDLHGKVSYQTTRSSWTRYHVDEDEQAKFDAASSGSSYAYQPDFVKHFVRATLEGHLTENLGLLANITQKTSTIPVNVFSSNNDGKAGYTAQQEDQERKSQSVFLKAVYKASERLDLESSFTSTPEEATYFRDNALDTGYTIKSGGTLLSFKADYQADNAKITQQFAWSRMENSRDSDADDWNNWVKNDVKNWGVSTPQEGGYGDIDQTQDSYEYKLEAAWDAMDFYGSRHSLTTGMELKHQAFSYERLTASDVNVYGALTGTASCASASSLGGDRYCDSDARQYVRQLTRYAAGDFDFNVNSTALYVQDEIEIGRVTLRPGVRIDSDDYMQQTTVAPRLALEWDVFGDQSTRFSAGRNRYYGRNSAYWALREGVNSLQTRYARTAAGGAWTKTSFANDAQFNKLDIPYDDEWTLGITQQVRDLEVALKWVRREGRDQVMQKVVDNSGDPSLTSSYDVYTNDGKSNTEVVTLTLTPLLSYDVWGTRNSGQLAADWTHFNTTHTDYSEAFEDDDYVRYNGQIMHISELPPSNYNHDWTYRLTTTTEIPAWNLGWTNFFRYRAGIDTLKTRVGKVDGYTEYFDKSYGNALTWDMRLAWEIPTGREQAAFVNIDVYNVTDRVIASGDTSATAAINSAIYETGRQFWLEVGYRF
;
A
#
# COMPACT_ATOMS: atom_id res chain seq x y z
N MET A 1 61.03 6.07 -1.56
CA MET A 1 62.23 5.22 -1.35
C MET A 1 61.76 3.79 -1.29
N LEU A 2 61.98 3.06 -2.38
CA LEU A 2 61.54 1.66 -2.61
C LEU A 2 62.31 0.70 -1.70
N ALA A 3 61.63 -0.34 -1.23
CA ALA A 3 62.25 -1.62 -0.93
C ALA A 3 61.29 -2.75 -1.29
N LEU A 4 61.54 -3.36 -2.43
CA LEU A 4 61.02 -4.69 -2.80
C LEU A 4 61.61 -5.73 -1.86
N ILE A 5 60.74 -6.59 -1.28
CA ILE A 5 61.15 -7.91 -0.77
C ILE A 5 60.33 -8.95 -1.53
N ALA A 6 61.06 -9.72 -2.35
CA ALA A 6 60.57 -10.93 -3.00
C ALA A 6 60.50 -12.06 -1.99
N LEU A 7 59.43 -12.78 -1.91
CA LEU A 7 59.24 -14.07 -1.25
C LEU A 7 58.98 -15.17 -2.28
N PRO A 8 59.45 -16.38 -2.07
CA PRO A 8 59.53 -17.41 -3.09
C PRO A 8 58.20 -18.08 -3.35
N SER A 9 57.99 -18.47 -4.61
CA SER A 9 56.90 -19.30 -5.13
C SER A 9 56.82 -20.64 -4.40
N GLY A 10 55.78 -20.80 -3.57
CA GLY A 10 55.31 -22.10 -3.09
C GLY A 10 54.43 -22.76 -4.14
N ALA A 11 54.76 -23.98 -4.49
CA ALA A 11 54.05 -24.81 -5.43
C ALA A 11 52.56 -25.02 -4.95
N GLU A 12 51.60 -24.69 -5.81
CA GLU A 12 50.25 -25.16 -5.65
C GLU A 12 50.19 -26.70 -5.66
N PRO A 13 49.44 -27.33 -4.73
CA PRO A 13 49.12 -28.74 -4.87
C PRO A 13 48.21 -28.89 -6.06
N ALA A 14 48.59 -29.66 -7.05
CA ALA A 14 47.76 -30.08 -8.16
C ALA A 14 46.50 -30.75 -7.64
N THR A 15 45.35 -30.10 -7.81
CA THR A 15 44.05 -30.68 -7.62
C THR A 15 43.85 -31.75 -8.69
N ALA A 16 43.94 -33.02 -8.30
CA ALA A 16 43.63 -34.14 -9.16
C ALA A 16 42.15 -34.04 -9.53
N GLU A 17 41.82 -33.80 -10.79
CA GLU A 17 40.48 -33.96 -11.30
C GLU A 17 39.99 -35.41 -11.08
N PRO A 18 38.79 -35.64 -10.57
CA PRO A 18 38.23 -36.98 -10.40
C PRO A 18 38.00 -37.65 -11.77
N SER A 19 38.28 -38.92 -11.84
CA SER A 19 38.00 -39.72 -13.05
C SER A 19 36.54 -39.60 -13.50
N PRO A 20 36.23 -39.45 -14.79
CA PRO A 20 34.85 -39.21 -15.29
C PRO A 20 33.84 -40.31 -14.98
N ASP A 21 34.27 -41.52 -14.59
CA ASP A 21 33.45 -42.71 -14.45
C ASP A 21 32.51 -42.75 -13.22
N THR A 22 32.69 -41.92 -12.20
CA THR A 22 31.85 -41.94 -10.99
C THR A 22 30.71 -40.92 -11.04
N ARG A 23 30.76 -39.91 -11.88
CA ARG A 23 29.76 -38.85 -11.97
C ARG A 23 28.56 -39.22 -12.81
N GLU A 24 28.70 -40.03 -13.84
CA GLU A 24 27.61 -40.39 -14.77
C GLU A 24 26.95 -41.74 -14.43
N SER A 25 27.42 -42.49 -13.41
CA SER A 25 26.82 -43.77 -13.05
C SER A 25 25.41 -43.57 -12.46
N ARG A 26 24.41 -44.05 -13.20
CA ARG A 26 23.02 -44.02 -12.76
C ARG A 26 22.82 -45.02 -11.63
N ARG A 27 22.28 -44.58 -10.51
CA ARG A 27 21.96 -45.35 -9.29
C ARG A 27 20.46 -45.24 -9.01
N HIS A 28 19.95 -46.24 -8.33
CA HIS A 28 18.58 -46.22 -7.85
C HIS A 28 18.52 -45.45 -6.53
N PHE A 29 17.73 -44.38 -6.49
CA PHE A 29 17.43 -43.59 -5.29
C PHE A 29 15.99 -43.87 -4.86
N ASP A 30 15.81 -44.03 -3.54
CA ASP A 30 14.51 -44.14 -2.90
C ASP A 30 14.59 -43.34 -1.58
N ILE A 31 14.25 -42.05 -1.69
CA ILE A 31 14.30 -41.10 -0.58
C ILE A 31 12.90 -40.47 -0.47
N PRO A 32 12.11 -40.84 0.54
CA PRO A 32 10.79 -40.27 0.72
C PRO A 32 10.88 -38.78 1.04
N ARG A 33 9.76 -38.10 0.89
CA ARG A 33 9.61 -36.71 1.33
C ARG A 33 9.83 -36.66 2.84
N GLN A 34 10.79 -35.84 3.28
CA GLN A 34 11.20 -35.71 4.68
C GLN A 34 11.99 -34.41 4.88
N PRO A 35 12.30 -34.01 6.11
CA PRO A 35 13.16 -32.85 6.35
C PRO A 35 14.44 -32.94 5.53
N LEU A 36 14.84 -31.83 4.93
CA LEU A 36 15.96 -31.76 3.98
C LEU A 36 17.26 -32.32 4.58
N ALA A 37 17.50 -32.07 5.87
CA ALA A 37 18.61 -32.65 6.61
C ALA A 37 18.63 -34.19 6.54
N SER A 38 17.48 -34.83 6.78
CA SER A 38 17.32 -36.30 6.73
C SER A 38 17.42 -36.83 5.30
N ALA A 39 16.87 -36.11 4.34
CA ALA A 39 16.94 -36.46 2.92
C ALA A 39 18.39 -36.44 2.40
N LEU A 40 19.19 -35.45 2.82
CA LEU A 40 20.61 -35.35 2.46
C LEU A 40 21.46 -36.44 3.10
N LEU A 41 21.15 -36.89 4.32
CA LEU A 41 21.80 -38.04 4.93
C LEU A 41 21.48 -39.34 4.14
N SER A 42 20.21 -39.54 3.78
CA SER A 42 19.79 -40.65 2.94
C SER A 42 20.42 -40.59 1.54
N PHE A 43 20.54 -39.42 0.94
CA PHE A 43 21.23 -39.22 -0.32
C PHE A 43 22.71 -39.58 -0.23
N GLY A 44 23.39 -39.10 0.81
CA GLY A 44 24.81 -39.42 1.04
C GLY A 44 25.05 -40.93 1.16
N SER A 45 24.18 -41.63 1.86
CA SER A 45 24.26 -43.09 2.01
C SER A 45 24.00 -43.88 0.73
N GLN A 46 23.08 -43.41 -0.14
CA GLN A 46 22.72 -44.06 -1.40
C GLN A 46 23.67 -43.70 -2.56
N SER A 47 24.18 -42.46 -2.58
CA SER A 47 25.11 -41.98 -3.60
C SER A 47 26.58 -42.32 -3.32
N GLY A 48 26.94 -42.52 -2.07
CA GLY A 48 28.33 -42.68 -1.63
C GLY A 48 29.08 -41.33 -1.58
N LEU A 49 28.39 -40.21 -1.71
CA LEU A 49 28.95 -38.88 -1.64
C LEU A 49 28.81 -38.29 -0.24
N GLN A 50 29.85 -37.66 0.26
CA GLN A 50 29.82 -36.95 1.52
C GLN A 50 29.26 -35.55 1.31
N VAL A 51 28.15 -35.23 1.96
CA VAL A 51 27.49 -33.91 1.88
C VAL A 51 27.83 -33.11 3.11
N SER A 52 28.46 -31.96 2.93
CA SER A 52 28.77 -30.99 3.97
C SER A 52 27.87 -29.75 3.80
N VAL A 53 27.21 -29.33 4.87
CA VAL A 53 26.30 -28.16 4.87
C VAL A 53 26.26 -27.54 6.25
N ASP A 54 26.11 -26.23 6.31
CA ASP A 54 25.80 -25.53 7.56
C ASP A 54 24.38 -25.91 8.01
N SER A 55 24.23 -26.45 9.22
CA SER A 55 22.94 -26.91 9.72
C SER A 55 21.87 -25.82 9.72
N ARG A 56 22.27 -24.55 9.92
CA ARG A 56 21.35 -23.40 9.87
C ARG A 56 20.70 -23.18 8.49
N LEU A 57 21.30 -23.72 7.44
CA LEU A 57 20.72 -23.65 6.07
C LEU A 57 19.68 -24.72 5.81
N LEU A 58 19.52 -25.68 6.72
CA LEU A 58 18.61 -26.82 6.58
C LEU A 58 17.35 -26.70 7.44
N ASP A 59 17.34 -25.75 8.39
CA ASP A 59 16.25 -25.58 9.33
C ASP A 59 14.94 -25.33 8.59
N GLU A 60 13.89 -26.07 8.97
CA GLU A 60 12.52 -26.01 8.45
C GLU A 60 12.33 -26.35 6.95
N ARG A 61 13.35 -26.83 6.24
CA ARG A 61 13.24 -27.17 4.83
C ARG A 61 12.87 -28.64 4.63
N LEU A 62 11.84 -28.84 3.80
CA LEU A 62 11.40 -30.18 3.39
C LEU A 62 11.94 -30.50 1.98
N SER A 63 12.43 -31.71 1.82
CA SER A 63 12.78 -32.25 0.49
C SER A 63 11.53 -32.83 -0.18
N ALA A 64 11.40 -32.63 -1.48
CA ALA A 64 10.34 -33.22 -2.30
C ALA A 64 10.37 -34.77 -2.31
N GLY A 65 11.49 -35.39 -1.92
CA GLY A 65 11.73 -36.81 -2.09
C GLY A 65 12.08 -37.17 -3.52
N ILE A 66 12.74 -38.29 -3.71
CA ILE A 66 13.08 -38.81 -5.04
C ILE A 66 12.92 -40.34 -5.07
N GLN A 67 12.42 -40.89 -6.18
CA GLN A 67 12.35 -42.30 -6.42
C GLN A 67 12.68 -42.58 -7.90
N GLY A 68 13.64 -43.47 -8.17
CA GLY A 68 13.99 -43.85 -9.51
C GLY A 68 15.49 -43.97 -9.75
N THR A 69 15.86 -44.33 -10.99
CA THR A 69 17.26 -44.53 -11.41
C THR A 69 17.75 -43.28 -12.16
N MET A 70 18.68 -42.58 -11.53
CA MET A 70 19.20 -41.31 -12.06
C MET A 70 20.68 -41.09 -11.64
N SER A 71 21.34 -40.08 -12.18
CA SER A 71 22.68 -39.71 -11.74
C SER A 71 22.64 -39.10 -10.33
N SER A 72 23.77 -39.12 -9.61
CA SER A 72 23.85 -38.51 -8.29
C SER A 72 23.61 -36.98 -8.36
N GLU A 73 24.02 -36.34 -9.44
CA GLU A 73 23.78 -34.91 -9.66
C GLU A 73 22.28 -34.61 -9.88
N GLU A 74 21.63 -35.39 -10.73
CA GLU A 74 20.20 -35.29 -10.99
C GLU A 74 19.37 -35.55 -9.71
N ALA A 75 19.78 -36.52 -8.91
CA ALA A 75 19.16 -36.82 -7.62
C ALA A 75 19.31 -35.67 -6.62
N LEU A 76 20.53 -35.13 -6.52
CA LEU A 76 20.77 -34.00 -5.61
C LEU A 76 20.04 -32.73 -6.06
N GLN A 77 20.03 -32.44 -7.36
CA GLN A 77 19.27 -31.32 -7.93
C GLN A 77 17.79 -31.39 -7.54
N ARG A 78 17.18 -32.55 -7.68
CA ARG A 78 15.77 -32.76 -7.31
C ARG A 78 15.52 -32.68 -5.81
N LEU A 79 16.47 -33.14 -4.96
CA LEU A 79 16.35 -33.01 -3.51
C LEU A 79 16.46 -31.56 -3.03
N LEU A 80 17.28 -30.76 -3.71
CA LEU A 80 17.52 -29.35 -3.39
C LEU A 80 16.54 -28.41 -4.09
N ASP A 81 15.70 -28.92 -4.99
CA ASP A 81 14.75 -28.08 -5.71
C ASP A 81 13.80 -27.36 -4.75
N GLY A 82 13.71 -26.03 -4.91
CA GLY A 82 12.95 -25.17 -4.02
C GLY A 82 13.60 -24.88 -2.66
N SER A 83 14.77 -25.46 -2.34
CA SER A 83 15.46 -25.21 -1.07
C SER A 83 16.27 -23.90 -1.03
N GLY A 84 16.53 -23.26 -2.18
CA GLY A 84 17.43 -22.11 -2.26
C GLY A 84 18.91 -22.47 -1.98
N LEU A 85 19.24 -23.75 -2.04
CA LEU A 85 20.61 -24.23 -1.87
C LEU A 85 21.16 -24.75 -3.19
N GLY A 86 22.38 -24.33 -3.50
CA GLY A 86 23.20 -24.92 -4.55
C GLY A 86 24.24 -25.86 -3.98
N TRP A 87 24.96 -26.52 -4.85
CA TRP A 87 26.03 -27.41 -4.45
C TRP A 87 27.26 -27.27 -5.35
N ARG A 88 28.42 -27.57 -4.77
CA ARG A 88 29.68 -27.68 -5.51
C ARG A 88 30.52 -28.82 -4.96
N TYR A 89 31.32 -29.47 -5.83
CA TYR A 89 32.28 -30.44 -5.38
C TYR A 89 33.42 -29.78 -4.60
N SER A 90 33.71 -30.25 -3.41
CA SER A 90 34.86 -29.87 -2.60
C SER A 90 35.96 -30.90 -2.64
N GLY A 91 35.71 -32.06 -3.28
CA GLY A 91 36.63 -33.19 -3.49
C GLY A 91 36.04 -34.25 -4.39
N PRO A 92 36.80 -35.34 -4.68
CA PRO A 92 36.36 -36.41 -5.58
C PRO A 92 35.02 -37.08 -5.21
N SER A 93 34.74 -37.13 -3.91
CA SER A 93 33.50 -37.74 -3.35
C SER A 93 32.85 -36.88 -2.28
N ALA A 94 33.13 -35.58 -2.24
CA ALA A 94 32.58 -34.67 -1.26
C ALA A 94 31.90 -33.45 -1.94
N LEU A 95 30.72 -33.10 -1.44
CA LEU A 95 29.91 -31.98 -1.87
C LEU A 95 29.73 -31.00 -0.71
N VAL A 96 29.77 -29.72 -1.03
CA VAL A 96 29.41 -28.64 -0.10
C VAL A 96 28.15 -27.97 -0.62
N LEU A 97 27.13 -27.86 0.23
CA LEU A 97 25.93 -27.07 -0.04
C LEU A 97 26.19 -25.63 0.39
N THR A 98 25.83 -24.70 -0.47
CA THR A 98 25.92 -23.25 -0.22
C THR A 98 24.57 -22.63 -0.58
N PRO A 99 24.18 -21.52 0.05
CA PRO A 99 23.07 -20.74 -0.45
C PRO A 99 23.33 -20.43 -1.92
N LEU A 100 22.30 -20.57 -2.74
CA LEU A 100 22.34 -20.08 -4.11
C LEU A 100 22.43 -18.55 -4.01
N THR A 101 23.64 -18.03 -4.05
CA THR A 101 23.82 -16.63 -4.39
C THR A 101 23.20 -16.43 -5.75
N GLN A 102 22.27 -15.49 -5.87
CA GLN A 102 21.62 -15.19 -7.14
C GLN A 102 22.66 -14.71 -8.15
N SER A 103 23.32 -15.64 -8.81
CA SER A 103 24.03 -15.30 -10.04
C SER A 103 22.99 -15.05 -11.13
N ALA A 104 23.06 -13.91 -11.78
CA ALA A 104 22.13 -13.35 -12.76
C ALA A 104 21.81 -14.24 -13.99
N LEU A 105 22.20 -15.50 -13.98
CA LEU A 105 22.14 -16.40 -15.14
C LEU A 105 21.45 -17.74 -14.89
N ASN A 106 20.95 -18.00 -13.72
CA ASN A 106 20.04 -19.11 -13.49
C ASN A 106 18.63 -18.56 -13.37
N LEU A 107 17.83 -18.70 -14.44
CA LEU A 107 16.38 -18.77 -14.34
C LEU A 107 16.04 -20.00 -13.46
N ALA A 108 16.34 -19.88 -12.14
CA ALA A 108 15.97 -20.89 -11.17
C ALA A 108 14.45 -20.85 -11.07
N ASN A 109 13.83 -22.01 -11.09
CA ASN A 109 12.40 -22.29 -11.03
C ASN A 109 11.57 -21.14 -10.49
N THR A 110 11.02 -20.28 -11.36
CA THR A 110 10.09 -19.25 -10.97
C THR A 110 8.73 -19.92 -10.75
N VAL A 111 8.50 -20.37 -9.54
CA VAL A 111 7.15 -20.72 -9.11
C VAL A 111 6.57 -19.44 -8.55
N VAL A 112 5.74 -18.74 -9.32
CA VAL A 112 4.91 -17.67 -8.77
C VAL A 112 3.88 -18.35 -7.88
N SER A 113 4.22 -18.52 -6.63
CA SER A 113 3.32 -19.01 -5.62
C SER A 113 3.46 -18.15 -4.37
N THR A 114 2.33 -17.73 -3.86
CA THR A 114 2.28 -17.19 -2.51
C THR A 114 2.40 -18.37 -1.54
N ARG A 115 3.42 -18.35 -0.68
CA ARG A 115 3.49 -19.31 0.41
C ARG A 115 2.53 -18.86 1.49
N THR A 116 1.59 -19.71 1.84
CA THR A 116 0.64 -19.42 2.91
C THR A 116 0.98 -20.25 4.14
N SER A 117 1.01 -19.60 5.28
CA SER A 117 0.99 -20.24 6.59
C SER A 117 -0.38 -19.99 7.23
N PRO A 118 -1.36 -20.88 7.01
CA PRO A 118 -2.77 -20.59 7.34
C PRO A 118 -3.02 -20.35 8.82
N HIS A 119 -2.29 -21.03 9.70
CA HIS A 119 -2.42 -20.83 11.16
C HIS A 119 -1.81 -19.50 11.63
N GLN A 120 -0.94 -18.90 10.80
CA GLN A 120 -0.37 -17.58 11.05
C GLN A 120 -1.08 -16.50 10.24
N GLY A 121 -1.97 -16.89 9.30
CA GLY A 121 -2.67 -15.95 8.40
C GLY A 121 -1.72 -15.16 7.51
N GLU A 122 -0.52 -15.69 7.28
CA GLU A 122 0.55 -15.06 6.53
C GLU A 122 0.56 -15.54 5.08
N THR A 123 0.73 -14.60 4.18
CA THR A 123 1.02 -14.86 2.77
C THR A 123 2.25 -14.08 2.38
N THR A 124 3.27 -14.77 1.85
CA THR A 124 4.55 -14.14 1.44
C THR A 124 4.65 -14.08 -0.08
N LEU A 125 4.94 -12.90 -0.62
CA LEU A 125 5.38 -12.65 -1.98
C LEU A 125 6.90 -12.51 -1.95
N ASP A 126 7.61 -13.53 -2.40
CA ASP A 126 9.07 -13.51 -2.46
C ASP A 126 9.61 -12.68 -3.63
N ARG A 127 10.91 -12.43 -3.66
CA ARG A 127 11.58 -11.64 -4.69
C ARG A 127 11.29 -12.16 -6.10
N LYS A 128 11.26 -13.46 -6.31
CA LYS A 128 10.97 -14.06 -7.61
C LYS A 128 9.57 -13.75 -8.09
N THR A 129 8.60 -13.83 -7.17
CA THR A 129 7.21 -13.46 -7.45
C THR A 129 7.10 -11.97 -7.77
N ILE A 130 7.79 -11.11 -7.02
CA ILE A 130 7.84 -9.67 -7.26
C ILE A 130 8.38 -9.36 -8.65
N ASP A 131 9.51 -9.98 -9.04
CA ASP A 131 10.13 -9.77 -10.35
C ASP A 131 9.29 -10.30 -11.52
N ALA A 132 8.52 -11.35 -11.30
CA ALA A 132 7.70 -11.99 -12.33
C ALA A 132 6.39 -11.25 -12.62
N LEU A 133 5.87 -10.46 -11.69
CA LEU A 133 4.61 -9.74 -11.85
C LEU A 133 4.77 -8.43 -12.63
N PRO A 134 3.73 -7.99 -13.37
CA PRO A 134 3.73 -6.65 -13.97
C PRO A 134 3.96 -5.55 -12.92
N GLY A 135 4.98 -4.74 -13.13
CA GLY A 135 5.48 -3.80 -12.12
C GLY A 135 4.67 -2.50 -12.01
N GLY A 136 3.99 -2.07 -13.07
CA GLY A 136 3.21 -0.82 -13.10
C GLY A 136 4.01 0.39 -12.60
N ASN A 137 3.45 1.13 -11.66
CA ASN A 137 4.13 2.26 -11.02
C ASN A 137 5.25 1.85 -10.05
N GLY A 138 5.52 0.55 -9.86
CA GLY A 138 6.55 0.06 -8.96
C GLY A 138 6.27 0.34 -7.49
N ASP A 139 5.02 0.16 -7.05
CA ASP A 139 4.58 0.33 -5.66
C ASP A 139 4.15 -1.02 -5.05
N ILE A 140 4.19 -1.09 -3.71
CA ILE A 140 3.88 -2.32 -2.96
C ILE A 140 2.45 -2.78 -3.25
N THR A 141 1.49 -1.87 -3.25
CA THR A 141 0.08 -2.23 -3.36
C THR A 141 -0.27 -2.82 -4.72
N SER A 142 0.38 -2.39 -5.79
CA SER A 142 0.16 -2.95 -7.13
C SER A 142 0.47 -4.45 -7.22
N LEU A 143 1.43 -4.95 -6.43
CA LEU A 143 1.78 -6.37 -6.35
C LEU A 143 0.75 -7.18 -5.56
N LEU A 144 0.04 -6.56 -4.62
CA LEU A 144 -0.94 -7.25 -3.77
C LEU A 144 -2.21 -7.65 -4.52
N LYS A 145 -2.35 -7.29 -5.80
CA LYS A 145 -3.48 -7.71 -6.67
C LYS A 145 -3.65 -9.21 -6.76
N ILE A 146 -2.57 -9.98 -6.59
CA ILE A 146 -2.63 -11.44 -6.61
C ILE A 146 -3.15 -12.05 -5.32
N HIS A 147 -3.10 -11.30 -4.21
CA HIS A 147 -3.56 -11.79 -2.90
C HIS A 147 -5.08 -11.88 -2.84
N PRO A 148 -5.67 -13.03 -2.46
CA PRO A 148 -7.12 -13.25 -2.55
C PRO A 148 -7.93 -12.30 -1.66
N ASN A 149 -7.45 -11.97 -0.47
CA ASN A 149 -8.19 -11.17 0.51
C ASN A 149 -7.90 -9.67 0.42
N VAL A 150 -7.20 -9.23 -0.65
CA VAL A 150 -6.90 -7.83 -0.90
C VAL A 150 -7.78 -7.31 -2.04
N GLN A 151 -8.53 -6.27 -1.76
CA GLN A 151 -9.34 -5.53 -2.72
C GLN A 151 -8.72 -4.16 -2.99
N PHE A 152 -8.87 -3.66 -4.21
CA PHE A 152 -8.30 -2.40 -4.67
C PHE A 152 -9.37 -1.34 -4.87
N ASP A 153 -9.04 -0.11 -4.54
CA ASP A 153 -9.76 1.04 -5.06
C ASP A 153 -9.47 1.19 -6.56
N ASN A 154 -10.36 0.61 -7.37
CA ASN A 154 -10.20 0.59 -8.81
C ASN A 154 -10.34 1.99 -9.45
N ASN A 155 -10.86 2.98 -8.72
CA ASN A 155 -10.92 4.37 -9.19
C ASN A 155 -9.52 4.93 -9.45
N GLN A 156 -8.50 4.41 -8.76
CA GLN A 156 -7.10 4.76 -9.01
C GLN A 156 -6.53 4.17 -10.31
N LEU A 157 -7.27 3.26 -10.95
CA LEU A 157 -6.97 2.74 -12.30
C LEU A 157 -7.81 3.44 -13.38
N SER A 158 -8.43 4.56 -13.05
CA SER A 158 -9.35 5.28 -13.93
C SER A 158 -8.70 5.67 -15.25
N SER A 159 -9.45 5.52 -16.34
CA SER A 159 -9.09 6.05 -17.65
C SER A 159 -8.96 7.58 -17.67
N LYS A 160 -9.58 8.27 -16.70
CA LYS A 160 -9.53 9.73 -16.63
C LYS A 160 -8.19 10.24 -16.10
N SER A 161 -7.49 9.44 -15.26
CA SER A 161 -6.28 9.85 -14.55
C SER A 161 -5.11 8.86 -14.66
N PRO A 162 -4.77 8.34 -15.84
CA PRO A 162 -3.73 7.33 -16.02
C PRO A 162 -2.31 7.87 -15.79
N GLY A 163 -2.13 9.17 -15.72
CA GLY A 163 -0.86 9.83 -15.40
C GLY A 163 -0.45 9.73 -13.93
N GLU A 164 -1.36 9.37 -13.02
CA GLU A 164 -1.06 9.28 -11.59
C GLU A 164 -0.05 8.17 -11.28
N ILE A 165 0.84 8.41 -10.28
CA ILE A 165 1.87 7.46 -9.86
C ILE A 165 1.71 7.01 -8.39
N ALA A 166 0.77 7.59 -7.66
CA ALA A 166 0.53 7.27 -6.26
C ALA A 166 0.09 5.80 -6.07
N PRO A 167 0.50 5.13 -4.97
CA PRO A 167 0.01 3.80 -4.62
C PRO A 167 -1.51 3.76 -4.44
N ALA A 168 -2.12 2.64 -4.83
CA ALA A 168 -3.54 2.42 -4.66
C ALA A 168 -3.92 2.21 -3.18
N ASN A 169 -5.11 2.68 -2.79
CA ASN A 169 -5.72 2.27 -1.54
C ASN A 169 -6.14 0.80 -1.62
N ILE A 170 -5.98 0.06 -0.52
CA ILE A 170 -6.34 -1.34 -0.44
C ILE A 170 -7.20 -1.63 0.79
N SER A 171 -8.10 -2.59 0.65
CA SER A 171 -8.88 -3.19 1.73
C SER A 171 -8.40 -4.62 1.95
N ILE A 172 -8.14 -4.99 3.19
CA ILE A 172 -7.81 -6.37 3.58
C ILE A 172 -8.98 -6.91 4.40
N ASN A 173 -9.59 -8.00 3.95
CA ASN A 173 -10.79 -8.60 4.55
C ASN A 173 -11.93 -7.58 4.76
N GLY A 174 -12.17 -6.69 3.80
CA GLY A 174 -13.24 -5.69 3.87
C GLY A 174 -12.97 -4.51 4.79
N ALA A 175 -11.82 -4.44 5.44
CA ALA A 175 -11.44 -3.29 6.25
C ALA A 175 -11.24 -2.03 5.39
N LYS A 176 -11.41 -0.88 6.00
CA LYS A 176 -11.12 0.39 5.33
C LYS A 176 -9.62 0.55 5.11
N TYR A 177 -9.22 1.22 4.04
CA TYR A 177 -7.81 1.34 3.65
C TYR A 177 -6.93 1.96 4.74
N TYR A 178 -7.45 2.87 5.56
CA TYR A 178 -6.71 3.49 6.67
C TYR A 178 -6.61 2.60 7.93
N GLN A 179 -7.28 1.45 7.96
CA GLN A 179 -7.23 0.48 9.06
C GLN A 179 -6.08 -0.54 8.92
N ASN A 180 -5.36 -0.53 7.80
CA ASN A 180 -4.23 -1.41 7.56
C ASN A 180 -2.94 -0.84 8.14
N ALA A 181 -2.08 -1.71 8.68
CA ALA A 181 -0.71 -1.35 9.02
C ALA A 181 0.23 -1.67 7.85
N PHE A 182 1.10 -0.71 7.53
CA PHE A 182 2.19 -0.87 6.57
C PHE A 182 3.53 -0.74 7.31
N LEU A 183 4.39 -1.74 7.14
CA LEU A 183 5.68 -1.81 7.79
C LEU A 183 6.79 -1.98 6.75
N VAL A 184 7.96 -1.43 7.03
CA VAL A 184 9.21 -1.70 6.31
C VAL A 184 10.30 -2.09 7.32
N ASP A 185 10.94 -3.24 7.10
CA ASP A 185 11.93 -3.82 8.02
C ASP A 185 11.44 -3.82 9.49
N GLY A 186 10.14 -4.06 9.70
CA GLY A 186 9.48 -4.09 11.01
C GLY A 186 9.06 -2.73 11.59
N MET A 187 9.38 -1.60 10.94
CA MET A 187 9.04 -0.25 11.42
C MET A 187 7.87 0.34 10.65
N SER A 188 7.05 1.17 11.33
CA SER A 188 5.84 1.75 10.73
C SER A 188 6.16 2.76 9.63
N MET A 189 5.47 2.63 8.49
CA MET A 189 5.47 3.61 7.40
C MET A 189 4.09 4.24 7.18
N ASN A 190 3.22 4.19 8.16
CA ASN A 190 1.88 4.77 8.07
C ASN A 190 1.91 6.28 8.26
N ASN A 191 1.11 6.97 7.43
CA ASN A 191 0.73 8.35 7.66
C ASN A 191 -0.46 8.39 8.64
N ASP A 192 -0.25 8.98 9.81
CA ASP A 192 -1.28 9.15 10.85
C ASP A 192 -1.84 10.59 10.88
N ILE A 193 -1.30 11.53 10.07
CA ILE A 193 -1.80 12.91 9.98
C ILE A 193 -3.18 12.92 9.33
N ASN A 194 -3.26 12.39 8.12
CA ASN A 194 -4.49 12.34 7.32
C ASN A 194 -4.50 11.07 6.44
N PRO A 195 -4.76 9.87 7.02
CA PRO A 195 -4.64 8.62 6.29
C PRO A 195 -5.80 8.35 5.32
N GLY A 196 -6.91 9.09 5.42
CA GLY A 196 -8.18 8.77 4.80
C GLY A 196 -8.76 9.82 3.86
N ASP A 197 -8.29 11.05 3.89
CA ASP A 197 -8.86 12.12 3.06
C ASP A 197 -8.12 12.24 1.74
N SER A 198 -8.85 12.03 0.66
CA SER A 198 -8.33 12.19 -0.72
C SER A 198 -8.83 13.46 -1.41
N GLN A 199 -9.55 14.35 -0.69
CA GLN A 199 -10.18 15.53 -1.29
C GLN A 199 -9.20 16.68 -1.46
N HIS A 200 -9.03 17.14 -2.70
CA HIS A 200 -8.20 18.29 -3.07
C HIS A 200 -8.86 19.66 -2.85
N ASN A 201 -10.17 19.68 -2.60
CA ASN A 201 -10.95 20.92 -2.54
C ASN A 201 -11.16 21.48 -1.13
N LEU A 202 -10.44 20.98 -0.15
CA LEU A 202 -10.54 21.46 1.23
C LEU A 202 -9.52 22.57 1.50
N VAL A 203 -10.01 23.70 2.03
CA VAL A 203 -9.17 24.88 2.31
C VAL A 203 -8.19 24.61 3.45
N ASN A 204 -8.63 23.92 4.48
CA ASN A 204 -7.91 23.68 5.72
C ASN A 204 -7.46 22.20 5.90
N SER A 205 -7.45 21.44 4.83
CA SER A 205 -6.93 20.06 4.80
C SER A 205 -6.10 19.85 3.56
N VAL A 206 -5.14 18.96 3.64
CA VAL A 206 -4.33 18.49 2.51
C VAL A 206 -4.66 17.02 2.30
N PRO A 207 -4.95 16.59 1.05
CA PRO A 207 -5.22 15.18 0.79
C PRO A 207 -4.03 14.31 1.20
N GLY A 208 -4.33 13.17 1.80
CA GLY A 208 -3.36 12.22 2.30
C GLY A 208 -3.65 10.79 1.84
N ARG A 209 -2.82 9.87 2.28
CA ARG A 209 -2.96 8.43 2.03
C ARG A 209 -2.40 7.63 3.21
N SER A 210 -2.80 6.36 3.33
CA SER A 210 -2.37 5.51 4.44
C SER A 210 -0.87 5.22 4.47
N GLN A 211 -0.22 5.13 3.30
CA GLN A 211 1.22 4.92 3.19
C GLN A 211 1.95 6.26 3.18
N GLY A 212 2.78 6.51 4.18
CA GLY A 212 3.59 7.71 4.29
C GLY A 212 4.89 7.68 3.50
N LEU A 213 5.37 6.49 3.11
CA LEU A 213 6.58 6.29 2.33
C LEU A 213 6.27 5.55 1.03
N ALA A 214 6.73 6.06 -0.09
CA ALA A 214 6.58 5.44 -1.41
C ALA A 214 7.81 4.60 -1.77
N LEU A 215 7.88 3.39 -1.23
CA LEU A 215 8.96 2.45 -1.54
C LEU A 215 8.81 1.86 -2.94
N ASP A 216 9.90 1.82 -3.68
CA ASP A 216 9.96 1.09 -4.95
C ASP A 216 10.14 -0.41 -4.73
N THR A 217 9.41 -1.21 -5.49
CA THR A 217 9.43 -2.68 -5.39
C THR A 217 10.79 -3.30 -5.72
N GLU A 218 11.69 -2.56 -6.38
CA GLU A 218 13.08 -2.97 -6.62
C GLU A 218 13.87 -3.22 -5.32
N LEU A 219 13.53 -2.50 -4.26
CA LEU A 219 14.18 -2.59 -2.95
C LEU A 219 13.78 -3.81 -2.13
N LEU A 220 12.67 -4.47 -2.48
CA LEU A 220 12.05 -5.46 -1.62
C LEU A 220 12.64 -6.86 -1.84
N GLU A 221 12.92 -7.57 -0.77
CA GLU A 221 13.20 -9.00 -0.75
C GLU A 221 11.91 -9.80 -0.76
N ASP A 222 11.01 -9.42 0.14
CA ASP A 222 9.67 -10.02 0.21
C ASP A 222 8.62 -9.01 0.72
N ILE A 223 7.35 -9.38 0.52
CA ILE A 223 6.19 -8.71 1.10
C ILE A 223 5.36 -9.77 1.80
N LYS A 224 5.14 -9.60 3.09
CA LYS A 224 4.26 -10.45 3.90
C LYS A 224 2.94 -9.75 4.14
N VAL A 225 1.87 -10.41 3.82
CA VAL A 225 0.52 -9.95 4.10
C VAL A 225 -0.08 -10.82 5.20
N TYR A 226 -0.44 -10.21 6.30
CA TYR A 226 -1.15 -10.86 7.38
C TYR A 226 -2.61 -10.42 7.32
N ASP A 227 -3.46 -11.35 6.96
CA ASP A 227 -4.90 -11.09 6.78
C ASP A 227 -5.78 -11.65 7.91
N SER A 228 -5.28 -12.62 8.69
CA SER A 228 -6.01 -13.29 9.77
C SER A 228 -5.03 -13.97 10.73
N ASN A 229 -5.49 -14.38 11.92
CA ASN A 229 -4.65 -15.02 12.93
C ASN A 229 -3.33 -14.28 13.21
N ILE A 230 -3.37 -12.95 13.18
CA ILE A 230 -2.19 -12.10 13.21
C ILE A 230 -1.54 -12.17 14.61
N SER A 231 -0.22 -12.35 14.65
CA SER A 231 0.58 -12.47 15.87
C SER A 231 0.41 -11.27 16.81
N ALA A 232 0.53 -11.51 18.12
CA ALA A 232 0.47 -10.48 19.17
C ALA A 232 1.60 -9.43 19.05
N ARG A 233 2.67 -9.72 18.30
CA ARG A 233 3.73 -8.75 17.98
C ARG A 233 3.25 -7.54 17.17
N TYR A 234 2.14 -7.67 16.45
CA TYR A 234 1.58 -6.60 15.62
C TYR A 234 0.41 -5.93 16.32
N GLY A 235 0.41 -4.59 16.33
CA GLY A 235 -0.65 -3.77 16.89
C GLY A 235 -0.96 -2.55 16.02
N GLY A 236 -1.94 -1.74 16.43
CA GLY A 236 -2.32 -0.53 15.74
C GLY A 236 -2.96 -0.78 14.36
N PHE A 237 -3.76 -1.82 14.23
CA PHE A 237 -4.54 -2.13 13.03
C PHE A 237 -5.81 -2.89 13.41
N ASN A 238 -6.84 -2.73 12.62
CA ASN A 238 -8.02 -3.60 12.64
C ASN A 238 -8.42 -4.09 11.23
N GLY A 239 -7.65 -3.74 10.21
CA GLY A 239 -7.63 -4.36 8.89
C GLY A 239 -6.65 -5.53 8.82
N GLY A 240 -5.58 -5.37 8.06
CA GLY A 240 -4.47 -6.32 7.94
C GLY A 240 -3.12 -5.64 8.16
N VAL A 241 -2.07 -6.44 8.05
CA VAL A 241 -0.69 -5.95 8.12
C VAL A 241 0.03 -6.29 6.81
N VAL A 242 0.65 -5.30 6.20
CA VAL A 242 1.55 -5.45 5.06
C VAL A 242 2.96 -5.14 5.54
N ALA A 243 3.80 -6.14 5.63
CA ALA A 243 5.18 -6.01 6.07
C ALA A 243 6.11 -6.25 4.87
N ALA A 244 6.84 -5.23 4.48
CA ALA A 244 7.85 -5.29 3.43
C ALA A 244 9.23 -5.45 4.07
N GLU A 245 9.99 -6.42 3.60
CA GLU A 245 11.38 -6.60 3.99
C GLU A 245 12.27 -6.13 2.85
N THR A 246 13.25 -5.29 3.15
CA THR A 246 14.18 -4.81 2.14
C THR A 246 15.32 -5.79 1.91
N ARG A 247 15.88 -5.78 0.70
CA ARG A 247 16.95 -6.69 0.29
C ARG A 247 18.16 -6.60 1.21
N GLN A 248 18.85 -7.72 1.33
CA GLN A 248 20.15 -7.80 1.99
C GLN A 248 21.28 -7.66 0.95
N PRO A 249 22.40 -7.01 1.28
CA PRO A 249 23.54 -6.90 0.39
C PRO A 249 24.07 -8.28 -0.02
N THR A 250 24.29 -8.49 -1.30
CA THR A 250 24.92 -9.71 -1.82
C THR A 250 26.39 -9.82 -1.40
N LYS A 251 26.94 -11.05 -1.43
CA LYS A 251 28.35 -11.26 -1.05
C LYS A 251 29.31 -10.56 -2.01
N ASP A 252 29.05 -10.69 -3.32
CA ASP A 252 29.84 -10.09 -4.37
C ASP A 252 29.21 -8.75 -4.79
N LEU A 253 30.00 -7.90 -5.43
CA LEU A 253 29.55 -6.61 -5.89
C LEU A 253 28.62 -6.79 -7.10
N HIS A 254 27.37 -6.36 -6.97
CA HIS A 254 26.36 -6.36 -8.02
C HIS A 254 25.76 -4.98 -8.21
N GLY A 255 25.38 -4.70 -9.42
CA GLY A 255 24.68 -3.49 -9.75
C GLY A 255 23.57 -3.72 -10.78
N LYS A 256 22.55 -2.89 -10.72
CA LYS A 256 21.46 -2.86 -11.68
C LYS A 256 21.09 -1.40 -11.99
N VAL A 257 20.95 -1.11 -13.27
CA VAL A 257 20.37 0.15 -13.74
C VAL A 257 19.22 -0.15 -14.67
N SER A 258 18.10 0.56 -14.54
CA SER A 258 16.98 0.39 -15.44
C SER A 258 16.27 1.71 -15.74
N TYR A 259 15.59 1.71 -16.89
CA TYR A 259 14.70 2.77 -17.33
C TYR A 259 13.38 2.15 -17.75
N GLN A 260 12.27 2.63 -17.16
CA GLN A 260 10.92 2.18 -17.44
C GLN A 260 10.05 3.35 -17.91
N THR A 261 9.18 3.11 -18.88
CA THR A 261 8.33 4.17 -19.44
C THR A 261 6.98 3.64 -19.90
N THR A 262 5.99 4.52 -19.85
CA THR A 262 4.69 4.40 -20.54
C THR A 262 4.20 5.78 -20.94
N ARG A 263 3.22 5.86 -21.83
CA ARG A 263 2.68 7.12 -22.33
C ARG A 263 1.26 6.99 -22.87
N SER A 264 0.60 8.11 -23.06
CA SER A 264 -0.76 8.19 -23.61
C SER A 264 -0.93 7.42 -24.93
N SER A 265 0.02 7.54 -25.88
CA SER A 265 -0.06 6.84 -27.16
C SER A 265 0.04 5.30 -27.06
N TRP A 266 0.44 4.76 -25.92
CA TRP A 266 0.49 3.32 -25.61
C TRP A 266 -0.68 2.89 -24.73
N THR A 267 -1.65 3.77 -24.53
CA THR A 267 -2.79 3.56 -23.63
C THR A 267 -4.09 3.71 -24.39
N ARG A 268 -5.05 2.80 -24.14
CA ARG A 268 -6.44 2.95 -24.57
C ARG A 268 -7.25 3.53 -23.42
N TYR A 269 -8.17 4.41 -23.75
CA TYR A 269 -9.04 5.06 -22.78
C TYR A 269 -10.48 4.59 -22.98
N HIS A 270 -11.17 4.46 -21.86
CA HIS A 270 -12.62 4.23 -21.82
C HIS A 270 -13.22 5.33 -20.95
N VAL A 271 -13.97 6.22 -21.55
CA VAL A 271 -14.60 7.38 -20.92
C VAL A 271 -16.08 7.36 -21.24
N ASP A 272 -16.91 7.83 -20.31
CA ASP A 272 -18.34 7.96 -20.53
C ASP A 272 -18.61 8.96 -21.68
N GLU A 273 -19.61 8.69 -22.51
CA GLU A 273 -19.93 9.51 -23.68
C GLU A 273 -20.25 10.96 -23.28
N ASP A 274 -20.91 11.15 -22.14
CA ASP A 274 -21.25 12.49 -21.63
C ASP A 274 -20.03 13.27 -21.11
N GLU A 275 -18.91 12.59 -20.83
CA GLU A 275 -17.66 13.20 -20.36
C GLU A 275 -16.56 13.25 -21.44
N GLN A 276 -16.75 12.58 -22.57
CA GLN A 276 -15.73 12.47 -23.63
C GLN A 276 -15.21 13.83 -24.08
N ALA A 277 -16.09 14.80 -24.27
CA ALA A 277 -15.68 16.14 -24.73
C ALA A 277 -14.80 16.87 -23.72
N LYS A 278 -15.03 16.69 -22.43
CA LYS A 278 -14.20 17.27 -21.36
C LYS A 278 -12.86 16.55 -21.26
N PHE A 279 -12.88 15.23 -21.44
CA PHE A 279 -11.67 14.43 -21.46
C PHE A 279 -10.77 14.83 -22.63
N ASP A 280 -11.31 14.91 -23.86
CA ASP A 280 -10.56 15.29 -25.06
C ASP A 280 -10.04 16.73 -24.98
N ALA A 281 -10.74 17.61 -24.29
CA ALA A 281 -10.31 18.99 -24.04
C ALA A 281 -9.20 19.08 -22.97
N ALA A 282 -8.81 17.98 -22.34
CA ALA A 282 -7.86 17.95 -21.23
C ALA A 282 -8.18 19.03 -20.17
N SER A 283 -9.48 19.21 -19.88
CA SER A 283 -9.91 20.20 -18.89
C SER A 283 -9.25 19.91 -17.56
N SER A 284 -8.56 20.90 -16.99
CA SER A 284 -7.95 20.74 -15.69
C SER A 284 -9.03 20.45 -14.67
N GLY A 285 -8.86 19.40 -13.91
CA GLY A 285 -9.70 19.09 -12.80
C GLY A 285 -8.97 19.37 -11.51
N SER A 286 -9.67 19.88 -10.51
CA SER A 286 -9.16 19.99 -9.15
C SER A 286 -8.79 18.62 -8.55
N SER A 287 -9.18 17.55 -9.20
CA SER A 287 -8.95 16.17 -8.75
C SER A 287 -8.54 15.33 -9.94
N TYR A 288 -7.28 15.46 -10.40
CA TYR A 288 -6.71 14.50 -11.36
C TYR A 288 -7.69 14.01 -12.45
N ALA A 289 -8.75 14.74 -12.76
CA ALA A 289 -9.70 14.39 -13.82
C ALA A 289 -9.14 14.82 -15.18
N TYR A 290 -9.41 14.01 -16.19
CA TYR A 290 -9.15 14.30 -17.60
C TYR A 290 -7.67 14.45 -17.99
N GLN A 291 -6.94 13.33 -17.95
CA GLN A 291 -5.55 13.23 -18.37
C GLN A 291 -5.43 12.42 -19.69
N PRO A 292 -5.88 12.97 -20.85
CA PRO A 292 -5.79 12.28 -22.14
C PRO A 292 -4.35 12.10 -22.58
N ASP A 293 -3.48 13.01 -22.17
CA ASP A 293 -2.06 12.97 -22.46
C ASP A 293 -1.25 12.86 -21.18
N PHE A 294 -0.24 12.00 -21.23
CA PHE A 294 0.75 11.85 -20.17
C PHE A 294 1.99 11.09 -20.69
N VAL A 295 3.09 11.26 -19.99
CA VAL A 295 4.29 10.44 -20.16
C VAL A 295 4.91 10.16 -18.79
N LYS A 296 5.29 8.90 -18.54
CA LYS A 296 5.98 8.47 -17.32
C LYS A 296 7.40 8.02 -17.62
N HIS A 297 8.33 8.45 -16.79
CA HIS A 297 9.75 8.07 -16.85
C HIS A 297 10.21 7.63 -15.47
N PHE A 298 10.67 6.39 -15.34
CA PHE A 298 11.21 5.84 -14.11
C PHE A 298 12.65 5.40 -14.34
N VAL A 299 13.55 5.89 -13.53
CA VAL A 299 14.96 5.54 -13.55
C VAL A 299 15.33 4.92 -12.22
N ARG A 300 16.00 3.78 -12.24
CA ARG A 300 16.44 3.07 -11.06
C ARG A 300 17.92 2.71 -11.18
N ALA A 301 18.65 2.85 -10.08
CA ALA A 301 20.01 2.38 -9.95
C ALA A 301 20.22 1.75 -8.58
N THR A 302 20.69 0.51 -8.57
CA THR A 302 21.01 -0.25 -7.35
C THR A 302 22.45 -0.69 -7.41
N LEU A 303 23.15 -0.59 -6.30
CA LEU A 303 24.49 -1.12 -6.10
C LEU A 303 24.54 -1.81 -4.74
N GLU A 304 25.01 -3.05 -4.71
CA GLU A 304 25.06 -3.85 -3.48
C GLU A 304 26.28 -4.75 -3.47
N GLY A 305 26.79 -5.05 -2.29
CA GLY A 305 27.92 -5.96 -2.12
C GLY A 305 28.57 -5.82 -0.76
N HIS A 306 29.50 -6.73 -0.47
CA HIS A 306 30.30 -6.68 0.75
C HIS A 306 31.60 -5.91 0.51
N LEU A 307 31.88 -4.90 1.35
CA LEU A 307 33.17 -4.20 1.37
C LEU A 307 34.24 -5.00 2.12
N THR A 308 33.81 -5.76 3.12
CA THR A 308 34.64 -6.70 3.89
C THR A 308 33.81 -7.98 4.14
N GLU A 309 34.43 -9.03 4.66
CA GLU A 309 33.74 -10.25 5.01
C GLU A 309 32.52 -10.01 5.95
N ASN A 310 32.61 -8.96 6.78
CA ASN A 310 31.60 -8.66 7.80
C ASN A 310 30.72 -7.45 7.50
N LEU A 311 31.02 -6.63 6.48
CA LEU A 311 30.27 -5.42 6.17
C LEU A 311 29.72 -5.46 4.76
N GLY A 312 28.42 -5.60 4.67
CA GLY A 312 27.66 -5.49 3.43
C GLY A 312 26.98 -4.12 3.31
N LEU A 313 26.93 -3.57 2.10
CA LEU A 313 26.24 -2.32 1.77
C LEU A 313 25.28 -2.52 0.60
N LEU A 314 24.14 -1.83 0.67
CA LEU A 314 23.20 -1.68 -0.43
C LEU A 314 22.84 -0.21 -0.57
N ALA A 315 22.88 0.29 -1.79
CA ALA A 315 22.44 1.63 -2.15
C ALA A 315 21.46 1.56 -3.33
N ASN A 316 20.38 2.29 -3.26
CA ASN A 316 19.44 2.42 -4.37
C ASN A 316 19.02 3.89 -4.51
N ILE A 317 18.87 4.31 -5.75
CA ILE A 317 18.25 5.58 -6.11
C ILE A 317 17.17 5.29 -7.17
N THR A 318 15.97 5.78 -6.89
CA THR A 318 14.86 5.71 -7.84
C THR A 318 14.28 7.09 -8.05
N GLN A 319 14.04 7.45 -9.30
CA GLN A 319 13.29 8.64 -9.68
C GLN A 319 12.13 8.25 -10.57
N LYS A 320 10.93 8.65 -10.17
CA LYS A 320 9.69 8.48 -10.95
C LYS A 320 9.14 9.86 -11.27
N THR A 321 8.86 10.09 -12.53
CA THR A 321 8.20 11.33 -13.00
C THR A 321 7.04 10.98 -13.90
N SER A 322 5.98 11.77 -13.81
CA SER A 322 4.87 11.78 -14.76
C SER A 322 4.54 13.22 -15.11
N THR A 323 4.55 13.53 -16.40
CA THR A 323 4.16 14.83 -16.95
C THR A 323 2.80 14.68 -17.61
N ILE A 324 1.86 15.55 -17.25
CA ILE A 324 0.45 15.49 -17.62
C ILE A 324 0.03 16.87 -18.12
N PRO A 325 0.04 17.10 -19.44
CA PRO A 325 -0.43 18.35 -20.02
C PRO A 325 -1.94 18.52 -19.81
N VAL A 326 -2.35 19.66 -19.26
CA VAL A 326 -3.76 20.01 -19.03
C VAL A 326 -4.04 21.44 -19.52
N ASN A 327 -5.28 21.71 -19.87
CA ASN A 327 -5.69 23.05 -20.26
C ASN A 327 -6.21 23.81 -19.03
N VAL A 328 -5.60 24.92 -18.71
CA VAL A 328 -5.93 25.78 -17.57
C VAL A 328 -6.32 27.19 -18.04
N PHE A 329 -7.06 27.91 -17.21
CA PHE A 329 -7.25 29.33 -17.41
C PHE A 329 -6.10 30.08 -16.73
N SER A 330 -5.59 31.15 -17.41
CA SER A 330 -4.49 31.97 -16.89
C SER A 330 -4.80 33.45 -17.05
N SER A 331 -4.35 34.26 -16.09
CA SER A 331 -4.48 35.72 -16.06
C SER A 331 -3.75 36.45 -17.20
N ASN A 332 -2.82 35.79 -17.87
CA ASN A 332 -2.09 36.32 -19.00
C ASN A 332 -2.98 36.66 -20.22
N ASN A 333 -4.23 36.28 -20.21
CA ASN A 333 -5.23 36.61 -21.23
C ASN A 333 -6.11 37.76 -20.75
N ASP A 334 -5.65 38.99 -20.85
CA ASP A 334 -6.32 40.33 -20.76
C ASP A 334 -7.73 40.43 -20.11
N GLY A 335 -8.22 39.44 -19.34
CA GLY A 335 -9.49 39.52 -18.60
C GLY A 335 -10.77 39.81 -19.39
N LYS A 336 -10.73 39.72 -20.71
CA LYS A 336 -11.89 40.03 -21.60
C LYS A 336 -12.58 38.72 -22.01
N ALA A 337 -13.87 38.80 -22.27
CA ALA A 337 -14.66 37.69 -22.77
C ALA A 337 -13.94 36.98 -23.93
N GLY A 338 -13.55 35.71 -23.72
CA GLY A 338 -12.79 34.95 -24.70
C GLY A 338 -11.51 34.29 -24.14
N TYR A 339 -11.44 33.94 -22.86
CA TYR A 339 -10.33 33.17 -22.32
C TYR A 339 -10.10 31.90 -23.12
N THR A 340 -8.92 31.82 -23.70
CA THR A 340 -8.41 30.56 -24.23
C THR A 340 -7.67 29.87 -23.13
N ALA A 341 -7.99 28.58 -22.92
CA ALA A 341 -7.20 27.75 -22.03
C ALA A 341 -5.75 27.74 -22.53
N GLN A 342 -4.82 27.87 -21.59
CA GLN A 342 -3.40 27.65 -21.85
C GLN A 342 -3.08 26.21 -21.44
N GLN A 343 -2.14 25.60 -22.15
CA GLN A 343 -1.62 24.29 -21.77
C GLN A 343 -0.52 24.45 -20.70
N GLU A 344 -0.71 23.84 -19.58
CA GLU A 344 0.25 23.76 -18.48
C GLU A 344 0.50 22.29 -18.13
N ASP A 345 1.68 21.99 -17.62
CA ASP A 345 2.04 20.66 -17.23
C ASP A 345 1.77 20.44 -15.74
N GLN A 346 0.91 19.51 -15.42
CA GLN A 346 0.89 18.91 -14.08
C GLN A 346 2.04 17.91 -13.99
N GLU A 347 2.79 17.99 -12.92
CA GLU A 347 3.88 17.04 -12.65
C GLU A 347 3.57 16.16 -11.45
N ARG A 348 3.98 14.90 -11.52
CA ARG A 348 4.07 13.98 -10.41
C ARG A 348 5.50 13.52 -10.33
N LYS A 349 6.14 13.75 -9.20
CA LYS A 349 7.54 13.44 -8.97
C LYS A 349 7.71 12.70 -7.66
N SER A 350 8.35 11.55 -7.70
CA SER A 350 8.73 10.78 -6.53
C SER A 350 10.21 10.43 -6.65
N GLN A 351 10.96 10.74 -5.62
CA GLN A 351 12.38 10.42 -5.52
C GLN A 351 12.57 9.49 -4.33
N SER A 352 13.38 8.46 -4.50
CA SER A 352 13.72 7.54 -3.41
C SER A 352 15.23 7.37 -3.34
N VAL A 353 15.77 7.56 -2.16
CA VAL A 353 17.14 7.21 -1.82
C VAL A 353 17.09 6.21 -0.67
N PHE A 354 17.70 5.07 -0.88
CA PHE A 354 17.80 4.02 0.12
C PHE A 354 19.26 3.61 0.32
N LEU A 355 19.67 3.56 1.56
CA LEU A 355 20.99 3.07 1.96
C LEU A 355 20.83 2.06 3.08
N LYS A 356 21.45 0.91 2.98
CA LYS A 356 21.44 -0.13 4.01
C LYS A 356 22.86 -0.62 4.26
N ALA A 357 23.23 -0.74 5.53
CA ALA A 357 24.47 -1.33 5.98
C ALA A 357 24.17 -2.48 6.93
N VAL A 358 24.80 -3.62 6.67
CA VAL A 358 24.68 -4.82 7.50
C VAL A 358 26.07 -5.18 7.98
N TYR A 359 26.26 -5.29 9.28
CA TYR A 359 27.55 -5.54 9.89
C TYR A 359 27.47 -6.70 10.88
N LYS A 360 28.19 -7.79 10.59
CA LYS A 360 28.39 -8.90 11.51
C LYS A 360 29.47 -8.53 12.52
N ALA A 361 29.06 -7.96 13.67
CA ALA A 361 29.98 -7.47 14.69
C ALA A 361 30.67 -8.64 15.44
N SER A 362 29.98 -9.77 15.59
CA SER A 362 30.51 -11.02 16.15
C SER A 362 29.68 -12.21 15.69
N GLU A 363 30.05 -13.43 16.10
CA GLU A 363 29.22 -14.63 15.86
C GLU A 363 27.83 -14.56 16.53
N ARG A 364 27.64 -13.64 17.47
CA ARG A 364 26.42 -13.48 18.25
C ARG A 364 25.72 -12.15 18.06
N LEU A 365 26.27 -11.24 17.27
CA LEU A 365 25.73 -9.88 17.12
C LEU A 365 25.78 -9.44 15.67
N ASP A 366 24.60 -9.29 15.09
CA ASP A 366 24.39 -8.70 13.79
C ASP A 366 23.75 -7.31 13.96
N LEU A 367 24.29 -6.33 13.25
CA LEU A 367 23.82 -4.95 13.25
C LEU A 367 23.37 -4.57 11.85
N GLU A 368 22.23 -3.91 11.78
CA GLU A 368 21.68 -3.38 10.54
C GLU A 368 21.29 -1.93 10.73
N SER A 369 21.61 -1.08 9.77
CA SER A 369 21.14 0.30 9.74
C SER A 369 20.62 0.62 8.35
N SER A 370 19.49 1.28 8.25
CA SER A 370 18.95 1.74 6.97
C SER A 370 18.52 3.20 7.03
N PHE A 371 18.69 3.88 5.90
CA PHE A 371 18.21 5.22 5.64
C PHE A 371 17.33 5.18 4.39
N THR A 372 16.11 5.66 4.52
CA THR A 372 15.13 5.77 3.43
C THR A 372 14.66 7.21 3.36
N SER A 373 14.70 7.82 2.19
CA SER A 373 14.09 9.14 1.94
C SER A 373 13.28 9.07 0.67
N THR A 374 12.00 9.41 0.76
CA THR A 374 11.02 9.29 -0.34
C THR A 374 10.16 10.53 -0.48
N PRO A 375 10.75 11.72 -0.72
CA PRO A 375 9.95 12.92 -1.00
C PRO A 375 9.16 12.78 -2.29
N GLU A 376 7.96 13.32 -2.27
CA GLU A 376 7.05 13.34 -3.41
C GLU A 376 6.48 14.74 -3.58
N GLU A 377 6.34 15.17 -4.82
CA GLU A 377 5.73 16.44 -5.23
C GLU A 377 4.69 16.16 -6.32
N ALA A 378 3.52 16.75 -6.19
CA ALA A 378 2.44 16.62 -7.16
C ALA A 378 1.80 17.99 -7.41
N THR A 379 1.96 18.50 -8.63
CA THR A 379 1.41 19.81 -9.05
C THR A 379 0.03 19.62 -9.62
N TYR A 380 -0.90 20.48 -9.25
CA TYR A 380 -2.30 20.45 -9.67
C TYR A 380 -2.78 21.86 -10.03
N PHE A 381 -3.84 21.91 -10.83
CA PHE A 381 -4.62 23.10 -11.10
C PHE A 381 -6.10 22.81 -10.79
N ARG A 382 -6.86 23.82 -10.33
CA ARG A 382 -8.28 23.64 -10.04
C ARG A 382 -9.11 23.79 -11.31
N ASP A 383 -10.17 22.98 -11.41
CA ASP A 383 -11.07 23.00 -12.54
C ASP A 383 -11.86 24.31 -12.64
N ASN A 384 -12.03 24.78 -13.84
CA ASN A 384 -12.86 25.95 -14.21
C ASN A 384 -12.54 27.24 -13.43
N ALA A 385 -11.32 27.38 -12.94
CA ALA A 385 -10.87 28.50 -12.15
C ALA A 385 -9.59 29.11 -12.72
N LEU A 386 -9.34 30.37 -12.37
CA LEU A 386 -8.23 31.18 -12.87
C LEU A 386 -7.11 31.22 -11.82
N ASP A 387 -5.85 31.15 -12.26
CA ASP A 387 -4.64 31.24 -11.40
C ASP A 387 -4.68 30.33 -10.16
N THR A 388 -4.78 29.02 -10.40
CA THR A 388 -5.11 28.05 -9.36
C THR A 388 -4.06 26.97 -9.13
N GLY A 389 -2.82 27.21 -9.49
CA GLY A 389 -1.73 26.27 -9.28
C GLY A 389 -1.49 25.98 -7.79
N TYR A 390 -1.22 24.72 -7.48
CA TYR A 390 -0.75 24.32 -6.16
C TYR A 390 0.03 23.01 -6.24
N THR A 391 0.94 22.82 -5.29
CA THR A 391 1.76 21.61 -5.16
C THR A 391 1.50 20.94 -3.83
N ILE A 392 1.20 19.66 -3.87
CA ILE A 392 1.16 18.79 -2.70
C ILE A 392 2.55 18.17 -2.51
N LYS A 393 3.12 18.35 -1.32
CA LYS A 393 4.35 17.70 -0.88
C LYS A 393 3.99 16.60 0.09
N SER A 394 4.52 15.41 -0.15
CA SER A 394 4.27 14.23 0.68
C SER A 394 5.47 13.31 0.72
N GLY A 395 5.34 12.17 1.42
CA GLY A 395 6.45 11.26 1.61
C GLY A 395 7.20 11.53 2.90
N GLY A 396 8.48 11.17 2.96
CA GLY A 396 9.23 11.36 4.18
C GLY A 396 10.59 10.68 4.22
N THR A 397 11.15 10.67 5.42
CA THR A 397 12.44 10.08 5.73
C THR A 397 12.29 9.09 6.88
N LEU A 398 12.95 7.95 6.80
CA LEU A 398 13.04 6.94 7.84
C LEU A 398 14.52 6.56 8.05
N LEU A 399 14.98 6.68 9.27
CA LEU A 399 16.26 6.15 9.72
C LEU A 399 15.99 5.03 10.71
N SER A 400 16.50 3.83 10.45
CA SER A 400 16.35 2.70 11.34
C SER A 400 17.68 2.08 11.73
N PHE A 401 17.70 1.50 12.91
CA PHE A 401 18.79 0.71 13.44
C PHE A 401 18.24 -0.55 14.09
N LYS A 402 18.83 -1.70 13.78
CA LYS A 402 18.45 -3.00 14.33
C LYS A 402 19.70 -3.71 14.84
N ALA A 403 19.57 -4.34 16.00
CA ALA A 403 20.61 -5.18 16.59
C ALA A 403 19.99 -6.54 16.95
N ASP A 404 20.46 -7.60 16.32
CA ASP A 404 20.11 -8.98 16.61
C ASP A 404 21.23 -9.62 17.44
N TYR A 405 20.93 -9.95 18.69
CA TYR A 405 21.88 -10.56 19.61
C TYR A 405 21.41 -11.97 19.98
N GLN A 406 22.27 -12.96 19.67
CA GLN A 406 22.04 -14.34 20.06
C GLN A 406 22.58 -14.57 21.48
N ALA A 407 21.69 -14.56 22.47
CA ALA A 407 22.00 -14.96 23.83
C ALA A 407 22.04 -16.51 23.94
N ASP A 408 22.40 -17.02 25.11
CA ASP A 408 22.54 -18.47 25.29
C ASP A 408 21.20 -19.24 25.20
N ASN A 409 20.08 -18.56 25.41
CA ASN A 409 18.74 -19.15 25.46
C ASN A 409 17.65 -18.30 24.75
N ALA A 410 18.04 -17.28 24.04
CA ALA A 410 17.10 -16.43 23.31
C ALA A 410 17.81 -15.63 22.20
N LYS A 411 17.08 -15.34 21.15
CA LYS A 411 17.43 -14.27 20.22
C LYS A 411 16.77 -12.97 20.70
N ILE A 412 17.59 -11.95 20.93
CA ILE A 412 17.12 -10.63 21.35
C ILE A 412 17.29 -9.68 20.17
N THR A 413 16.18 -9.12 19.72
CA THR A 413 16.15 -8.11 18.67
C THR A 413 15.80 -6.76 19.28
N GLN A 414 16.64 -5.75 19.06
CA GLN A 414 16.37 -4.37 19.39
C GLN A 414 16.30 -3.56 18.11
N GLN A 415 15.28 -2.73 18.01
CA GLN A 415 15.10 -1.83 16.87
C GLN A 415 14.82 -0.42 17.38
N PHE A 416 15.41 0.54 16.72
CA PHE A 416 15.11 1.96 16.89
C PHE A 416 14.85 2.56 15.52
N ALA A 417 13.84 3.42 15.42
CA ALA A 417 13.59 4.20 14.23
C ALA A 417 13.24 5.64 14.57
N TRP A 418 13.69 6.54 13.72
CA TRP A 418 13.17 7.89 13.60
C TRP A 418 12.59 8.05 12.20
N SER A 419 11.40 8.60 12.13
CA SER A 419 10.79 8.97 10.85
C SER A 419 10.20 10.36 10.91
N ARG A 420 10.28 11.09 9.79
CA ARG A 420 9.57 12.33 9.56
C ARG A 420 8.78 12.19 8.27
N MET A 421 7.49 12.43 8.35
CA MET A 421 6.58 12.41 7.21
C MET A 421 6.00 13.81 7.03
N GLU A 422 5.75 14.16 5.78
CA GLU A 422 5.20 15.43 5.36
C GLU A 422 3.90 15.20 4.59
N ASN A 423 2.95 16.11 4.75
CA ASN A 423 1.74 16.18 3.94
C ASN A 423 1.31 17.65 3.85
N SER A 424 1.97 18.42 3.00
CA SER A 424 1.91 19.88 2.93
C SER A 424 1.36 20.36 1.59
N ARG A 425 0.91 21.61 1.53
CA ARG A 425 0.46 22.27 0.30
C ARG A 425 1.13 23.63 0.15
N ASP A 426 1.80 23.84 -0.99
CA ASP A 426 2.18 25.16 -1.50
C ASP A 426 1.14 25.59 -2.54
N SER A 427 0.61 26.80 -2.43
CA SER A 427 -0.42 27.35 -3.31
C SER A 427 0.07 28.63 -3.95
N ASP A 428 -0.16 28.81 -5.26
CA ASP A 428 0.24 30.01 -5.97
C ASP A 428 -0.51 31.28 -5.48
N ALA A 429 -1.63 31.08 -4.77
CA ALA A 429 -2.44 32.19 -4.21
C ALA A 429 -3.00 31.81 -2.83
N ASP A 430 -3.11 32.83 -1.98
CA ASP A 430 -3.63 32.70 -0.63
C ASP A 430 -5.16 32.78 -0.54
N ASP A 431 -5.79 33.52 -1.44
CA ASP A 431 -7.22 33.81 -1.38
C ASP A 431 -7.98 33.13 -2.52
N TRP A 432 -9.18 32.65 -2.20
CA TRP A 432 -10.12 32.07 -3.15
C TRP A 432 -11.32 33.00 -3.37
N ASN A 433 -11.59 33.32 -4.61
CA ASN A 433 -12.61 34.25 -5.01
C ASN A 433 -13.73 33.58 -5.84
N ASN A 434 -14.94 33.59 -5.33
CA ASN A 434 -16.15 33.15 -6.03
C ASN A 434 -16.89 34.35 -6.57
N TRP A 435 -16.74 34.62 -7.86
CA TRP A 435 -17.31 35.82 -8.54
C TRP A 435 -18.73 35.56 -9.02
N VAL A 436 -19.49 36.65 -9.13
CA VAL A 436 -20.70 36.68 -9.95
C VAL A 436 -20.29 36.89 -11.38
N LYS A 437 -20.76 36.06 -12.31
CA LYS A 437 -20.45 36.20 -13.73
C LYS A 437 -20.94 37.53 -14.29
N ASN A 438 -20.06 38.27 -14.95
CA ASN A 438 -20.36 39.52 -15.68
C ASN A 438 -19.36 39.70 -16.82
N ASP A 439 -19.36 40.92 -17.47
CA ASP A 439 -18.49 41.16 -18.62
C ASP A 439 -16.99 41.21 -18.27
N VAL A 440 -16.64 41.45 -16.99
CA VAL A 440 -15.25 41.48 -16.52
C VAL A 440 -14.80 40.12 -15.98
N LYS A 441 -15.63 39.47 -15.17
CA LYS A 441 -15.35 38.16 -14.62
C LYS A 441 -16.15 37.10 -15.40
N ASN A 442 -15.60 36.64 -16.52
CA ASN A 442 -16.26 35.73 -17.44
C ASN A 442 -15.26 34.88 -18.24
N TRP A 443 -14.94 33.68 -17.79
CA TRP A 443 -14.17 32.70 -18.54
C TRP A 443 -14.98 31.47 -18.95
N GLY A 444 -16.25 31.67 -19.26
CA GLY A 444 -17.11 30.68 -19.87
C GLY A 444 -17.92 29.81 -18.88
N VAL A 445 -17.58 29.83 -17.59
CA VAL A 445 -18.28 29.09 -16.55
C VAL A 445 -19.42 29.86 -15.92
N SER A 446 -20.36 29.17 -15.24
CA SER A 446 -21.50 29.80 -14.58
C SER A 446 -21.12 30.56 -13.34
N THR A 447 -20.18 30.07 -12.56
CA THR A 447 -19.60 30.71 -11.38
C THR A 447 -18.11 30.83 -11.56
N PRO A 448 -17.61 32.01 -12.01
CA PRO A 448 -16.17 32.22 -12.16
C PRO A 448 -15.46 32.14 -10.81
N GLN A 449 -14.37 31.37 -10.76
CA GLN A 449 -13.57 31.17 -9.56
C GLN A 449 -12.10 31.49 -9.85
N GLU A 450 -11.38 31.99 -8.85
CA GLU A 450 -10.01 32.48 -9.04
C GLU A 450 -9.22 32.34 -7.73
N GLY A 451 -7.92 31.97 -7.83
CA GLY A 451 -7.00 31.97 -6.71
C GLY A 451 -6.74 30.59 -6.08
N GLY A 452 -6.31 30.59 -4.84
CA GLY A 452 -5.87 29.40 -4.13
C GLY A 452 -6.34 29.34 -2.69
N TYR A 453 -5.83 28.39 -1.95
CA TYR A 453 -6.20 28.15 -0.55
C TYR A 453 -5.04 28.37 0.44
N GLY A 454 -3.96 29.02 -0.03
CA GLY A 454 -2.78 29.33 0.78
C GLY A 454 -1.97 28.10 1.19
N ASP A 455 -0.87 28.37 1.82
CA ASP A 455 0.12 27.36 2.20
C ASP A 455 -0.22 26.70 3.55
N ILE A 456 0.00 25.38 3.58
CA ILE A 456 -0.17 24.58 4.79
C ILE A 456 1.03 23.63 4.89
N ASP A 457 1.70 23.65 6.02
CA ASP A 457 2.69 22.65 6.40
C ASP A 457 2.12 21.68 7.42
N GLN A 458 2.22 20.37 7.14
CA GLN A 458 1.84 19.34 8.06
C GLN A 458 2.94 18.29 8.15
N THR A 459 3.38 17.99 9.37
CA THR A 459 4.44 17.03 9.62
C THR A 459 4.11 16.07 10.75
N GLN A 460 4.67 14.87 10.66
CA GLN A 460 4.64 13.85 11.69
C GLN A 460 6.08 13.39 11.94
N ASP A 461 6.61 13.67 13.11
CA ASP A 461 7.88 13.11 13.58
C ASP A 461 7.59 11.95 14.53
N SER A 462 8.22 10.79 14.29
CA SER A 462 8.01 9.60 15.11
C SER A 462 9.35 9.02 15.57
N TYR A 463 9.40 8.64 16.83
CA TYR A 463 10.50 7.86 17.44
C TYR A 463 9.92 6.56 17.94
N GLU A 464 10.42 5.45 17.44
CA GLU A 464 9.92 4.13 17.77
C GLU A 464 11.06 3.25 18.28
N TYR A 465 10.86 2.57 19.40
CA TYR A 465 11.76 1.59 19.95
C TYR A 465 11.02 0.28 20.18
N LYS A 466 11.59 -0.81 19.67
CA LYS A 466 11.10 -2.18 19.86
C LYS A 466 12.17 -3.05 20.48
N LEU A 467 11.76 -3.85 21.46
CA LEU A 467 12.56 -4.91 22.05
C LEU A 467 11.76 -6.21 21.96
N GLU A 468 12.33 -7.22 21.33
CA GLU A 468 11.74 -8.55 21.26
C GLU A 468 12.75 -9.60 21.74
N ALA A 469 12.28 -10.56 22.50
CA ALA A 469 13.02 -11.75 22.88
C ALA A 469 12.27 -12.98 22.37
N ALA A 470 12.84 -13.68 21.40
CA ALA A 470 12.41 -14.98 20.94
C ALA A 470 13.23 -16.03 21.70
N TRP A 471 12.59 -16.72 22.65
CA TRP A 471 13.22 -17.70 23.52
C TRP A 471 13.41 -19.01 22.78
N ASP A 472 14.52 -19.68 23.07
CA ASP A 472 14.75 -21.02 22.51
C ASP A 472 13.65 -21.97 22.95
N ALA A 473 13.30 -22.90 22.07
CA ALA A 473 12.22 -23.84 22.34
C ALA A 473 12.50 -24.67 23.58
N MET A 474 11.50 -24.74 24.45
CA MET A 474 11.56 -25.45 25.75
C MET A 474 10.60 -26.62 25.77
N ASP A 475 11.08 -27.81 26.11
CA ASP A 475 10.23 -28.99 26.30
C ASP A 475 9.68 -29.03 27.71
N PHE A 476 8.33 -29.04 27.86
CA PHE A 476 7.67 -29.11 29.16
C PHE A 476 6.43 -29.99 29.12
N TYR A 477 6.37 -31.01 29.99
CA TYR A 477 5.26 -31.98 30.07
C TYR A 477 4.78 -32.60 28.75
N GLY A 478 5.71 -32.80 27.80
CA GLY A 478 5.39 -33.46 26.53
C GLY A 478 4.87 -32.48 25.46
N SER A 479 4.96 -31.18 25.72
CA SER A 479 4.77 -30.08 24.75
C SER A 479 6.08 -29.34 24.54
N ARG A 480 6.24 -28.76 23.36
CA ARG A 480 7.34 -27.88 23.00
C ARG A 480 6.81 -26.45 22.94
N HIS A 481 7.47 -25.53 23.61
CA HIS A 481 7.09 -24.13 23.75
C HIS A 481 8.09 -23.23 23.08
N SER A 482 7.65 -22.36 22.20
CA SER A 482 8.46 -21.30 21.54
C SER A 482 7.89 -19.94 21.94
N LEU A 483 8.40 -19.42 23.06
CA LEU A 483 7.91 -18.18 23.65
C LEU A 483 8.51 -16.96 22.95
N THR A 484 7.67 -15.97 22.65
CA THR A 484 8.10 -14.66 22.20
C THR A 484 7.51 -13.58 23.13
N THR A 485 8.37 -12.68 23.57
CA THR A 485 7.96 -11.55 24.42
C THR A 485 8.50 -10.26 23.83
N GLY A 486 7.76 -9.17 23.96
CA GLY A 486 8.26 -7.90 23.44
C GLY A 486 7.62 -6.66 24.06
N MET A 487 8.27 -5.55 23.81
CA MET A 487 7.86 -4.21 24.22
C MET A 487 8.06 -3.24 23.07
N GLU A 488 7.12 -2.31 22.91
CA GLU A 488 7.21 -1.20 21.97
C GLU A 488 6.97 0.11 22.72
N LEU A 489 7.79 1.11 22.41
CA LEU A 489 7.64 2.48 22.86
C LEU A 489 7.61 3.38 21.63
N LYS A 490 6.62 4.23 21.52
CA LYS A 490 6.47 5.16 20.40
C LYS A 490 6.12 6.54 20.89
N HIS A 491 6.88 7.53 20.41
CA HIS A 491 6.59 8.95 20.58
C HIS A 491 6.32 9.55 19.20
N GLN A 492 5.19 10.23 19.04
CA GLN A 492 4.82 10.92 17.80
C GLN A 492 4.52 12.38 18.11
N ALA A 493 5.10 13.27 17.31
CA ALA A 493 4.81 14.71 17.35
C ALA A 493 4.13 15.08 16.02
N PHE A 494 2.99 15.71 16.10
CA PHE A 494 2.21 16.17 14.95
C PHE A 494 2.19 17.69 14.96
N SER A 495 2.43 18.28 13.79
CA SER A 495 2.37 19.72 13.59
C SER A 495 1.51 20.05 12.37
N TYR A 496 0.70 21.06 12.53
CA TYR A 496 -0.04 21.74 11.48
C TYR A 496 0.27 23.22 11.57
N GLU A 497 0.69 23.83 10.46
CA GLU A 497 0.92 25.26 10.34
C GLU A 497 0.26 25.79 9.07
N ARG A 498 -0.59 26.81 9.24
CA ARG A 498 -1.03 27.66 8.13
C ARG A 498 -0.15 28.89 8.11
N LEU A 499 0.72 28.98 7.10
CA LEU A 499 1.75 30.03 7.03
C LEU A 499 1.16 31.40 6.80
N THR A 500 0.14 31.51 5.95
CA THR A 500 -0.55 32.76 5.62
C THR A 500 -2.05 32.60 5.83
N ALA A 501 -2.73 33.68 6.20
CA ALA A 501 -4.19 33.70 6.25
C ALA A 501 -4.77 33.54 4.87
N SER A 502 -5.80 32.70 4.73
CA SER A 502 -6.52 32.50 3.46
C SER A 502 -7.97 32.94 3.61
N ASP A 503 -8.42 33.78 2.71
CA ASP A 503 -9.79 34.28 2.66
C ASP A 503 -10.56 33.60 1.49
N VAL A 504 -11.66 32.92 1.82
CA VAL A 504 -12.62 32.46 0.81
C VAL A 504 -13.72 33.50 0.67
N ASN A 505 -13.68 34.20 -0.45
CA ASN A 505 -14.54 35.32 -0.76
C ASN A 505 -15.72 34.91 -1.65
N VAL A 506 -16.93 35.23 -1.25
CA VAL A 506 -18.14 35.09 -2.06
C VAL A 506 -18.63 36.50 -2.42
N TYR A 507 -18.59 36.82 -3.69
CA TYR A 507 -18.95 38.13 -4.20
C TYR A 507 -20.45 38.28 -4.45
N GLY A 508 -20.92 39.51 -4.37
CA GLY A 508 -22.24 39.98 -4.80
C GLY A 508 -22.12 41.16 -5.71
N ALA A 509 -23.03 41.29 -6.66
CA ALA A 509 -23.01 42.43 -7.60
C ALA A 509 -23.38 43.74 -6.90
N LEU A 510 -22.67 44.83 -7.27
CA LEU A 510 -23.09 46.20 -6.92
C LEU A 510 -24.32 46.59 -7.75
N THR A 511 -25.39 47.00 -7.08
CA THR A 511 -26.65 47.38 -7.71
C THR A 511 -26.79 48.90 -7.79
N GLY A 512 -27.44 49.40 -8.83
CA GLY A 512 -27.72 50.79 -9.01
C GLY A 512 -26.47 51.68 -9.04
N THR A 513 -26.45 52.75 -8.22
CA THR A 513 -25.36 53.70 -8.08
C THR A 513 -24.33 53.34 -7.01
N ALA A 514 -24.46 52.16 -6.41
CA ALA A 514 -23.51 51.69 -5.40
C ALA A 514 -22.10 51.59 -5.99
N SER A 515 -21.08 52.02 -5.24
CA SER A 515 -19.68 52.00 -5.64
C SER A 515 -18.79 51.57 -4.48
N CYS A 516 -17.61 51.03 -4.80
CA CYS A 516 -16.61 50.68 -3.81
C CYS A 516 -16.07 51.89 -3.02
N ALA A 517 -16.09 53.10 -3.63
CA ALA A 517 -15.58 54.33 -3.04
C ALA A 517 -16.46 54.89 -1.91
N SER A 518 -17.73 54.51 -1.85
CA SER A 518 -18.68 55.01 -0.83
C SER A 518 -18.49 54.42 0.58
N ALA A 519 -17.51 53.58 0.75
CA ALA A 519 -17.45 52.65 1.87
C ALA A 519 -16.41 52.94 2.94
N SER A 520 -15.48 53.90 2.82
CA SER A 520 -14.60 54.27 3.90
C SER A 520 -13.96 55.63 3.75
N SER A 521 -13.75 56.30 4.87
CA SER A 521 -13.01 57.57 5.02
C SER A 521 -11.49 57.47 4.75
N LEU A 522 -10.98 56.27 4.36
CA LEU A 522 -9.56 55.97 4.27
C LEU A 522 -9.14 55.24 2.98
N GLY A 523 -9.83 55.39 1.87
CA GLY A 523 -9.28 54.96 0.59
C GLY A 523 -9.86 53.69 -0.04
N GLY A 524 -11.10 53.33 0.29
CA GLY A 524 -11.82 52.27 -0.40
C GLY A 524 -12.00 50.99 0.42
N ASP A 525 -12.94 50.16 0.02
CA ASP A 525 -13.20 48.86 0.64
C ASP A 525 -12.32 47.80 -0.07
N ARG A 526 -11.34 47.24 0.63
CA ARG A 526 -10.43 46.22 0.07
C ARG A 526 -11.17 44.96 -0.42
N TYR A 527 -12.39 44.73 0.05
CA TYR A 527 -13.25 43.63 -0.34
C TYR A 527 -14.30 44.05 -1.38
N CYS A 528 -13.96 45.01 -2.22
CA CYS A 528 -14.81 45.49 -3.28
C CYS A 528 -13.99 45.73 -4.52
N ASP A 529 -14.42 45.13 -5.63
CA ASP A 529 -13.82 45.32 -6.97
C ASP A 529 -14.66 46.30 -7.75
N SER A 530 -14.07 47.46 -8.04
CA SER A 530 -14.74 48.53 -8.79
C SER A 530 -14.90 48.20 -10.28
N ASP A 531 -13.96 47.53 -10.86
CA ASP A 531 -13.92 47.19 -12.29
C ASP A 531 -14.93 46.08 -12.59
N ALA A 532 -14.95 45.03 -11.78
CA ALA A 532 -15.96 44.00 -11.84
C ALA A 532 -17.32 44.43 -11.26
N ARG A 533 -17.41 45.60 -10.59
CA ARG A 533 -18.61 46.08 -9.91
C ARG A 533 -19.20 45.04 -8.95
N GLN A 534 -18.36 44.47 -8.10
CA GLN A 534 -18.72 43.42 -7.12
C GLN A 534 -18.11 43.69 -5.75
N TYR A 535 -18.73 43.22 -4.69
CA TYR A 535 -18.21 43.28 -3.33
C TYR A 535 -18.31 41.94 -2.67
N VAL A 536 -17.40 41.64 -1.76
CA VAL A 536 -17.45 40.41 -0.93
C VAL A 536 -18.63 40.54 0.02
N ARG A 537 -19.65 39.73 -0.16
CA ARG A 537 -20.83 39.63 0.70
C ARG A 537 -20.68 38.65 1.82
N GLN A 538 -19.84 37.60 1.61
CA GLN A 538 -19.49 36.58 2.61
C GLN A 538 -17.99 36.32 2.53
N LEU A 539 -17.35 36.29 3.67
CA LEU A 539 -15.93 36.02 3.85
C LEU A 539 -15.78 34.89 4.84
N THR A 540 -15.09 33.84 4.44
CA THR A 540 -14.59 32.84 5.35
C THR A 540 -13.08 33.02 5.47
N ARG A 541 -12.61 33.40 6.64
CA ARG A 541 -11.20 33.58 6.93
C ARG A 541 -10.66 32.35 7.63
N TYR A 542 -9.57 31.83 7.11
CA TYR A 542 -8.71 30.84 7.74
C TYR A 542 -7.45 31.58 8.21
N ALA A 543 -7.34 31.83 9.49
CA ALA A 543 -6.23 32.62 10.03
C ALA A 543 -4.91 31.85 9.91
N ALA A 544 -3.81 32.59 9.76
CA ALA A 544 -2.49 32.03 10.00
C ALA A 544 -2.38 31.56 11.45
N GLY A 545 -1.71 30.45 11.67
CA GLY A 545 -1.54 29.89 13.02
C GLY A 545 -1.09 28.43 12.94
N ASP A 546 -0.70 27.92 14.09
CA ASP A 546 -0.15 26.59 14.27
C ASP A 546 -0.97 25.81 15.32
N PHE A 547 -0.88 24.50 15.19
CA PHE A 547 -1.43 23.56 16.15
C PHE A 547 -0.54 22.30 16.21
N ASP A 548 -0.03 22.04 17.42
CA ASP A 548 0.87 20.91 17.69
C ASP A 548 0.32 20.03 18.80
N PHE A 549 0.54 18.73 18.69
CA PHE A 549 0.32 17.82 19.82
C PHE A 549 1.21 16.58 19.70
N ASN A 550 1.37 15.89 20.84
CA ASN A 550 2.21 14.71 20.94
C ASN A 550 1.39 13.53 21.44
N VAL A 551 1.78 12.34 20.98
CA VAL A 551 1.21 11.07 21.41
C VAL A 551 2.34 10.15 21.87
N ASN A 552 2.25 9.66 23.11
CA ASN A 552 3.13 8.63 23.62
C ASN A 552 2.34 7.32 23.77
N SER A 553 2.85 6.26 23.17
CA SER A 553 2.24 4.95 23.28
C SER A 553 3.25 3.89 23.74
N THR A 554 2.75 2.94 24.48
CA THR A 554 3.52 1.80 25.01
C THR A 554 2.74 0.53 24.74
N ALA A 555 3.43 -0.49 24.25
CA ALA A 555 2.84 -1.80 24.09
C ALA A 555 3.71 -2.89 24.71
N LEU A 556 3.06 -3.90 25.29
CA LEU A 556 3.68 -5.12 25.77
C LEU A 556 2.96 -6.32 25.16
N TYR A 557 3.70 -7.32 24.75
CA TYR A 557 3.10 -8.54 24.24
C TYR A 557 3.86 -9.80 24.67
N VAL A 558 3.10 -10.88 24.76
CA VAL A 558 3.61 -12.22 24.96
C VAL A 558 2.82 -13.18 24.07
N GLN A 559 3.51 -14.09 23.44
CA GLN A 559 2.95 -15.15 22.62
C GLN A 559 3.77 -16.40 22.80
N ASP A 560 3.09 -17.56 22.91
CA ASP A 560 3.72 -18.85 22.94
C ASP A 560 3.22 -19.70 21.77
N GLU A 561 4.12 -20.36 21.08
CA GLU A 561 3.76 -21.38 20.11
C GLU A 561 4.01 -22.75 20.75
N ILE A 562 2.92 -23.46 21.05
CA ILE A 562 2.91 -24.69 21.83
C ILE A 562 2.62 -25.85 20.89
N GLU A 563 3.61 -26.70 20.67
CA GLU A 563 3.45 -27.94 19.90
C GLU A 563 3.13 -29.12 20.87
N ILE A 564 1.96 -29.76 20.66
CA ILE A 564 1.50 -30.92 21.43
C ILE A 564 1.19 -32.03 20.43
N GLY A 565 2.19 -32.86 20.17
CA GLY A 565 2.06 -33.95 19.20
C GLY A 565 1.79 -33.44 17.80
N ARG A 566 0.51 -33.42 17.35
CA ARG A 566 0.07 -32.99 16.03
C ARG A 566 -0.71 -31.70 16.08
N VAL A 567 -0.78 -31.06 17.22
CA VAL A 567 -1.53 -29.81 17.41
C VAL A 567 -0.55 -28.71 17.78
N THR A 568 -0.62 -27.60 17.07
CA THR A 568 0.07 -26.36 17.40
C THR A 568 -0.95 -25.34 17.89
N LEU A 569 -0.74 -24.82 19.09
CA LEU A 569 -1.53 -23.74 19.69
C LEU A 569 -0.68 -22.50 19.77
N ARG A 570 -1.24 -21.34 19.44
CA ARG A 570 -0.57 -20.05 19.56
C ARG A 570 -1.41 -19.08 20.39
N PRO A 571 -1.44 -19.21 21.73
CA PRO A 571 -2.01 -18.20 22.61
C PRO A 571 -1.09 -16.98 22.68
N GLY A 572 -1.68 -15.80 22.69
CA GLY A 572 -0.96 -14.54 22.85
C GLY A 572 -1.86 -13.47 23.45
N VAL A 573 -1.24 -12.45 24.01
CA VAL A 573 -1.90 -11.24 24.46
C VAL A 573 -1.03 -10.04 24.17
N ARG A 574 -1.65 -8.97 23.72
CA ARG A 574 -1.02 -7.65 23.57
C ARG A 574 -1.78 -6.64 24.42
N ILE A 575 -1.04 -5.79 25.09
CA ILE A 575 -1.57 -4.69 25.91
C ILE A 575 -0.98 -3.42 25.34
N ASP A 576 -1.83 -2.51 24.90
CA ASP A 576 -1.43 -1.20 24.37
C ASP A 576 -2.01 -0.10 25.28
N SER A 577 -1.24 0.97 25.49
CA SER A 577 -1.66 2.15 26.24
C SER A 577 -1.10 3.40 25.57
N ASP A 578 -1.92 4.45 25.45
CA ASP A 578 -1.51 5.74 24.92
C ASP A 578 -2.06 6.88 25.80
N ASP A 579 -1.44 8.05 25.70
CA ASP A 579 -1.84 9.26 26.40
C ASP A 579 -2.81 10.13 25.60
N TYR A 580 -3.05 9.81 24.32
CA TYR A 580 -3.96 10.52 23.43
C TYR A 580 -5.42 10.19 23.75
N MET A 581 -5.81 8.90 23.60
CA MET A 581 -7.14 8.43 24.03
C MET A 581 -7.21 8.14 25.52
N GLN A 582 -6.06 8.10 26.23
CA GLN A 582 -5.92 7.77 27.64
C GLN A 582 -6.56 6.43 28.02
N GLN A 583 -6.39 5.45 27.15
CA GLN A 583 -6.95 4.12 27.31
C GLN A 583 -5.86 3.05 27.33
N THR A 584 -6.16 1.95 28.00
CA THR A 584 -5.36 0.74 27.94
C THR A 584 -6.21 -0.37 27.37
N THR A 585 -5.79 -0.94 26.25
CA THR A 585 -6.50 -2.00 25.57
C THR A 585 -5.82 -3.34 25.79
N VAL A 586 -6.60 -4.43 25.77
CA VAL A 586 -6.11 -5.80 25.90
C VAL A 586 -6.61 -6.61 24.73
N ALA A 587 -5.68 -7.06 23.86
CA ALA A 587 -5.95 -7.81 22.66
C ALA A 587 -5.57 -9.29 22.80
N PRO A 588 -6.49 -10.16 23.20
CA PRO A 588 -6.23 -11.59 23.23
C PRO A 588 -6.14 -12.16 21.81
N ARG A 589 -5.23 -13.07 21.60
CA ARG A 589 -4.99 -13.79 20.34
C ARG A 589 -4.91 -15.29 20.60
N LEU A 590 -5.59 -16.07 19.78
CA LEU A 590 -5.51 -17.52 19.83
C LEU A 590 -5.61 -18.08 18.43
N ALA A 591 -4.59 -18.84 18.02
CA ALA A 591 -4.63 -19.62 16.80
C ALA A 591 -4.32 -21.10 17.13
N LEU A 592 -4.90 -21.99 16.34
CA LEU A 592 -4.72 -23.43 16.44
C LEU A 592 -4.48 -24.01 15.05
N GLU A 593 -3.54 -24.94 14.94
CA GLU A 593 -3.40 -25.82 13.80
C GLU A 593 -3.38 -27.27 14.25
N TRP A 594 -4.05 -28.15 13.53
CA TRP A 594 -4.04 -29.59 13.74
C TRP A 594 -3.62 -30.30 12.47
N ASP A 595 -2.42 -30.90 12.50
CA ASP A 595 -1.96 -31.83 11.46
C ASP A 595 -2.57 -33.20 11.70
N VAL A 596 -3.61 -33.54 10.93
CA VAL A 596 -4.46 -34.71 11.17
C VAL A 596 -3.67 -36.02 11.11
N PHE A 597 -2.79 -36.13 10.13
CA PHE A 597 -2.03 -37.37 9.91
C PHE A 597 -0.57 -37.29 10.39
N GLY A 598 -0.08 -36.09 10.69
CA GLY A 598 1.31 -35.86 11.12
C GLY A 598 2.31 -35.84 9.98
N ASP A 599 1.83 -35.67 8.76
CA ASP A 599 2.62 -35.59 7.53
C ASP A 599 2.37 -34.25 6.78
N GLN A 600 1.66 -33.34 7.41
CA GLN A 600 1.25 -32.04 6.90
C GLN A 600 0.34 -32.09 5.64
N SER A 601 -0.13 -33.27 5.27
CA SER A 601 -0.99 -33.44 4.10
C SER A 601 -2.41 -32.89 4.33
N THR A 602 -2.89 -32.95 5.57
CA THR A 602 -4.21 -32.43 5.98
C THR A 602 -4.07 -31.63 7.25
N ARG A 603 -4.32 -30.33 7.17
CA ARG A 603 -4.21 -29.42 8.30
C ARG A 603 -5.53 -28.68 8.50
N PHE A 604 -6.04 -28.65 9.72
CA PHE A 604 -7.13 -27.78 10.14
C PHE A 604 -6.57 -26.62 10.93
N SER A 605 -7.07 -25.42 10.67
CA SER A 605 -6.74 -24.22 11.42
C SER A 605 -8.00 -23.56 11.98
N ALA A 606 -7.88 -22.94 13.15
CA ALA A 606 -8.92 -22.14 13.77
C ALA A 606 -8.31 -20.99 14.54
N GLY A 607 -9.06 -19.91 14.73
CA GLY A 607 -8.57 -18.79 15.52
C GLY A 607 -9.68 -17.92 16.08
N ARG A 608 -9.35 -17.24 17.18
CA ARG A 608 -10.16 -16.17 17.74
C ARG A 608 -9.26 -15.06 18.24
N ASN A 609 -9.43 -13.86 17.68
CA ASN A 609 -8.53 -12.76 17.91
C ASN A 609 -9.30 -11.46 18.11
N ARG A 610 -8.69 -10.52 18.84
CA ARG A 610 -9.13 -9.13 18.90
C ARG A 610 -8.01 -8.23 18.41
N TYR A 611 -8.35 -7.28 17.53
CA TYR A 611 -7.43 -6.31 16.98
C TYR A 611 -7.94 -4.92 17.30
N TYR A 612 -7.11 -4.07 17.91
CA TYR A 612 -7.41 -2.67 18.12
C TYR A 612 -6.80 -1.82 17.01
N GLY A 613 -7.60 -0.90 16.51
CA GLY A 613 -7.20 0.02 15.46
C GLY A 613 -6.13 1.01 15.89
N ARG A 614 -5.60 1.72 14.92
CA ARG A 614 -4.66 2.80 15.09
C ARG A 614 -5.43 4.10 15.35
N ASN A 615 -4.93 4.92 16.28
CA ASN A 615 -5.43 6.26 16.48
C ASN A 615 -4.92 7.16 15.35
N SER A 616 -5.84 7.89 14.72
CA SER A 616 -5.50 8.90 13.75
C SER A 616 -5.34 10.26 14.45
N ALA A 617 -4.27 10.96 14.13
CA ALA A 617 -4.07 12.34 14.55
C ALA A 617 -5.11 13.29 13.94
N TYR A 618 -5.74 12.89 12.87
CA TYR A 618 -6.69 13.69 12.09
C TYR A 618 -7.78 14.33 12.96
N TRP A 619 -8.34 13.59 13.92
CA TRP A 619 -9.47 14.10 14.72
C TRP A 619 -9.08 15.28 15.60
N ALA A 620 -7.94 15.20 16.31
CA ALA A 620 -7.44 16.30 17.12
C ALA A 620 -6.93 17.47 16.26
N LEU A 621 -6.24 17.17 15.17
CA LEU A 621 -5.81 18.19 14.21
C LEU A 621 -7.01 18.94 13.64
N ARG A 622 -8.09 18.24 13.30
CA ARG A 622 -9.29 18.85 12.74
C ARG A 622 -9.94 19.85 13.70
N GLU A 623 -10.04 19.53 15.00
CA GLU A 623 -10.55 20.47 16.01
C GLU A 623 -9.65 21.70 16.12
N GLY A 624 -8.32 21.52 16.21
CA GLY A 624 -7.36 22.61 16.27
C GLY A 624 -7.44 23.54 15.04
N VAL A 625 -7.48 22.92 13.85
CA VAL A 625 -7.57 23.63 12.57
C VAL A 625 -8.88 24.40 12.43
N ASN A 626 -10.00 23.85 12.90
CA ASN A 626 -11.29 24.53 12.88
C ASN A 626 -11.30 25.81 13.72
N SER A 627 -10.47 25.89 14.78
CA SER A 627 -10.34 27.08 15.62
C SER A 627 -9.78 28.29 14.86
N LEU A 628 -9.04 28.08 13.78
CA LEU A 628 -8.49 29.12 12.91
C LEU A 628 -9.52 29.71 11.93
N GLN A 629 -10.72 29.15 11.87
CA GLN A 629 -11.73 29.48 10.89
C GLN A 629 -12.77 30.46 11.45
N THR A 630 -13.08 31.52 10.71
CA THR A 630 -14.14 32.47 11.07
C THR A 630 -14.90 32.92 9.83
N ARG A 631 -16.23 32.94 9.92
CA ARG A 631 -17.10 33.44 8.83
C ARG A 631 -17.70 34.80 9.16
N TYR A 632 -17.73 35.66 8.14
CA TYR A 632 -18.34 36.97 8.18
C TYR A 632 -19.28 37.15 7.01
N ALA A 633 -20.36 37.91 7.23
CA ALA A 633 -21.27 38.32 6.16
C ALA A 633 -21.62 39.80 6.27
N ARG A 634 -21.95 40.42 5.14
CA ARG A 634 -22.46 41.78 5.06
C ARG A 634 -23.44 41.90 3.86
N THR A 635 -24.33 42.91 3.92
CA THR A 635 -25.39 43.05 2.93
C THR A 635 -25.10 44.11 1.89
N ALA A 636 -24.06 44.92 2.05
CA ALA A 636 -23.69 46.00 1.12
C ALA A 636 -22.17 46.22 1.15
N ALA A 637 -21.66 46.83 0.06
CA ALA A 637 -20.29 47.33 0.00
C ALA A 637 -20.08 48.38 1.11
N GLY A 638 -18.95 48.26 1.83
CA GLY A 638 -18.64 49.07 3.00
C GLY A 638 -19.57 48.91 4.21
N GLY A 639 -20.51 48.01 4.15
CA GLY A 639 -21.35 47.64 5.29
C GLY A 639 -20.54 46.95 6.39
N ALA A 640 -21.06 47.01 7.62
CA ALA A 640 -20.45 46.36 8.78
C ALA A 640 -20.49 44.82 8.56
N TRP A 641 -19.39 44.19 8.94
CA TRP A 641 -19.29 42.75 8.97
C TRP A 641 -20.01 42.18 10.21
N THR A 642 -20.84 41.19 9.99
CA THR A 642 -21.45 40.38 11.05
C THR A 642 -20.76 39.02 11.08
N LYS A 643 -20.22 38.66 12.24
CA LYS A 643 -19.68 37.32 12.45
C LYS A 643 -20.86 36.34 12.40
N THR A 644 -20.74 35.33 11.57
CA THR A 644 -21.71 34.24 11.47
C THR A 644 -21.04 32.96 11.96
N SER A 645 -21.82 32.10 12.58
CA SER A 645 -21.35 30.79 13.00
C SER A 645 -21.21 29.84 11.80
N PHE A 646 -20.36 28.83 11.95
CA PHE A 646 -20.25 27.70 11.06
C PHE A 646 -21.22 26.60 11.47
N ALA A 647 -21.94 26.03 10.54
CA ALA A 647 -22.50 24.68 10.68
C ALA A 647 -21.37 23.71 10.38
N ASN A 648 -21.02 22.74 11.14
CA ASN A 648 -20.00 21.69 10.92
C ASN A 648 -18.64 21.94 11.63
N ASP A 649 -18.66 22.52 12.82
CA ASP A 649 -17.50 22.45 13.71
C ASP A 649 -17.47 21.03 14.30
N ALA A 650 -16.66 20.14 13.71
CA ALA A 650 -16.45 18.81 14.26
C ALA A 650 -15.70 18.93 15.61
N GLN A 651 -16.33 18.48 16.68
CA GLN A 651 -15.73 18.46 18.01
C GLN A 651 -15.14 17.09 18.32
N PHE A 652 -13.91 17.09 18.81
CA PHE A 652 -13.25 15.90 19.26
C PHE A 652 -13.51 15.67 20.75
N ASN A 653 -14.24 14.62 21.06
CA ASN A 653 -14.43 14.13 22.42
C ASN A 653 -13.57 12.89 22.63
N LYS A 654 -13.36 12.50 23.91
CA LYS A 654 -12.74 11.23 24.24
C LYS A 654 -13.49 10.09 23.55
N LEU A 655 -12.80 9.39 22.63
CA LEU A 655 -13.34 8.25 21.90
C LEU A 655 -12.77 6.94 22.44
N ASP A 656 -13.53 5.87 22.30
CA ASP A 656 -13.01 4.53 22.50
C ASP A 656 -12.17 4.10 21.28
N ILE A 657 -11.14 3.29 21.52
CA ILE A 657 -10.30 2.78 20.44
C ILE A 657 -11.06 1.71 19.66
N PRO A 658 -11.31 1.89 18.35
CA PRO A 658 -12.01 0.92 17.54
C PRO A 658 -11.34 -0.46 17.57
N TYR A 659 -12.13 -1.53 17.55
CA TYR A 659 -11.60 -2.88 17.51
C TYR A 659 -12.42 -3.82 16.64
N ASP A 660 -11.77 -4.87 16.17
CA ASP A 660 -12.40 -5.98 15.44
C ASP A 660 -12.22 -7.29 16.22
N ASP A 661 -13.32 -8.01 16.44
CA ASP A 661 -13.32 -9.40 16.90
C ASP A 661 -13.32 -10.34 15.70
N GLU A 662 -12.30 -11.18 15.60
CA GLU A 662 -12.10 -12.12 14.50
C GLU A 662 -12.33 -13.56 14.90
N TRP A 663 -12.97 -14.32 13.99
CA TRP A 663 -13.07 -15.76 13.99
C TRP A 663 -12.52 -16.30 12.67
N THR A 664 -11.72 -17.35 12.76
CA THR A 664 -11.17 -18.01 11.57
C THR A 664 -11.36 -19.51 11.63
N LEU A 665 -11.63 -20.13 10.50
CA LEU A 665 -11.59 -21.56 10.28
C LEU A 665 -10.91 -21.86 8.95
N GLY A 666 -10.10 -22.88 8.88
CA GLY A 666 -9.41 -23.26 7.66
C GLY A 666 -9.15 -24.76 7.56
N ILE A 667 -9.04 -25.23 6.35
CA ILE A 667 -8.55 -26.56 6.02
C ILE A 667 -7.58 -26.45 4.83
N THR A 668 -6.43 -27.08 4.99
CA THR A 668 -5.45 -27.22 3.90
C THR A 668 -5.25 -28.70 3.63
N GLN A 669 -5.42 -29.10 2.39
CA GLN A 669 -5.27 -30.47 1.92
C GLN A 669 -4.28 -30.55 0.78
N GLN A 670 -3.27 -31.39 0.93
CA GLN A 670 -2.41 -31.76 -0.19
C GLN A 670 -3.02 -32.95 -0.95
N VAL A 671 -3.20 -32.75 -2.25
CA VAL A 671 -3.68 -33.80 -3.14
C VAL A 671 -2.62 -34.01 -4.22
N ARG A 672 -1.75 -34.98 -4.03
CA ARG A 672 -0.54 -35.16 -4.86
C ARG A 672 0.34 -33.90 -4.84
N ASP A 673 0.54 -33.29 -6.00
CA ASP A 673 1.38 -32.11 -6.18
C ASP A 673 0.58 -30.78 -6.12
N LEU A 674 -0.64 -30.83 -5.60
CA LEU A 674 -1.52 -29.68 -5.46
C LEU A 674 -1.87 -29.45 -3.98
N GLU A 675 -1.67 -28.25 -3.49
CA GLU A 675 -2.22 -27.81 -2.21
C GLU A 675 -3.54 -27.08 -2.45
N VAL A 676 -4.56 -27.50 -1.74
CA VAL A 676 -5.90 -26.90 -1.72
C VAL A 676 -6.14 -26.32 -0.34
N ALA A 677 -6.31 -25.02 -0.23
CA ALA A 677 -6.63 -24.35 1.02
C ALA A 677 -7.98 -23.66 0.93
N LEU A 678 -8.84 -23.92 1.91
CA LEU A 678 -10.11 -23.24 2.12
C LEU A 678 -10.08 -22.55 3.47
N LYS A 679 -10.36 -21.25 3.51
CA LYS A 679 -10.36 -20.44 4.72
C LYS A 679 -11.64 -19.60 4.80
N TRP A 680 -12.20 -19.51 6.00
CA TRP A 680 -13.29 -18.62 6.35
C TRP A 680 -12.82 -17.69 7.46
N VAL A 681 -13.10 -16.40 7.28
CA VAL A 681 -12.81 -15.34 8.23
C VAL A 681 -14.07 -14.53 8.47
N ARG A 682 -14.42 -14.30 9.73
CA ARG A 682 -15.47 -13.37 10.12
C ARG A 682 -14.88 -12.32 11.06
N ARG A 683 -15.17 -11.04 10.78
CA ARG A 683 -14.80 -9.91 11.61
C ARG A 683 -16.01 -9.08 11.98
N GLU A 684 -16.08 -8.71 13.24
CA GLU A 684 -17.09 -7.80 13.77
C GLU A 684 -16.39 -6.55 14.29
N GLY A 685 -16.48 -5.45 13.55
CA GLY A 685 -15.93 -4.14 13.93
C GLY A 685 -16.85 -3.43 14.90
N ARG A 686 -16.29 -2.92 15.98
CA ARG A 686 -17.00 -2.24 17.05
C ARG A 686 -16.31 -0.92 17.38
N ASP A 687 -17.09 -0.01 17.98
CA ASP A 687 -16.62 1.30 18.44
C ASP A 687 -15.93 2.11 17.31
N GLN A 688 -16.33 1.88 16.05
CA GLN A 688 -15.75 2.56 14.90
C GLN A 688 -16.13 4.04 14.92
N VAL A 689 -15.15 4.89 14.57
CA VAL A 689 -15.32 6.34 14.60
C VAL A 689 -16.10 6.81 13.39
N MET A 690 -17.15 7.58 13.63
CA MET A 690 -17.95 8.29 12.65
C MET A 690 -18.39 9.63 13.25
N GLN A 691 -19.00 10.49 12.45
CA GLN A 691 -19.57 11.73 12.94
C GLN A 691 -21.10 11.58 13.12
N LYS A 692 -21.62 12.36 14.06
CA LYS A 692 -23.04 12.54 14.30
C LYS A 692 -23.36 14.02 14.31
N VAL A 693 -24.40 14.41 13.58
CA VAL A 693 -24.93 15.77 13.62
C VAL A 693 -25.71 15.95 14.93
N VAL A 694 -25.38 16.96 15.68
CA VAL A 694 -26.13 17.34 16.91
C VAL A 694 -26.87 18.63 16.64
N ASP A 695 -28.18 18.60 16.78
CA ASP A 695 -29.03 19.78 16.71
C ASP A 695 -28.91 20.61 18.00
N ASN A 696 -28.61 21.88 17.84
CA ASN A 696 -28.40 22.80 18.94
C ASN A 696 -29.51 23.89 19.01
N SER A 697 -30.73 23.51 18.81
CA SER A 697 -31.88 24.41 18.78
C SER A 697 -32.13 25.18 20.09
N GLY A 698 -31.34 24.93 21.16
CA GLY A 698 -31.50 25.51 22.51
C GLY A 698 -30.49 26.59 22.90
N ASP A 699 -29.36 26.74 22.22
CA ASP A 699 -28.32 27.73 22.56
C ASP A 699 -28.07 28.72 21.41
N PRO A 700 -28.53 29.99 21.51
CA PRO A 700 -28.34 30.96 20.45
C PRO A 700 -26.87 31.42 20.23
N SER A 701 -25.94 31.03 21.10
CA SER A 701 -24.51 31.31 20.96
C SER A 701 -23.76 30.31 20.09
N LEU A 702 -24.34 29.15 19.89
CA LEU A 702 -23.83 28.08 19.06
C LEU A 702 -24.57 28.03 17.70
N THR A 703 -24.02 27.30 16.74
CA THR A 703 -24.69 27.02 15.48
C THR A 703 -25.97 26.21 15.69
N SER A 704 -26.88 26.24 14.74
CA SER A 704 -28.10 25.42 14.76
C SER A 704 -27.79 23.91 14.78
N SER A 705 -26.66 23.49 14.24
CA SER A 705 -26.16 22.11 14.30
C SER A 705 -24.64 22.08 14.25
N TYR A 706 -24.03 21.07 14.83
CA TYR A 706 -22.57 20.82 14.78
C TYR A 706 -22.32 19.31 14.72
N ASP A 707 -21.15 18.91 14.21
CA ASP A 707 -20.76 17.52 14.11
C ASP A 707 -19.94 17.12 15.35
N VAL A 708 -20.15 15.89 15.82
CA VAL A 708 -19.40 15.29 16.93
C VAL A 708 -18.90 13.93 16.51
N TYR A 709 -17.61 13.68 16.78
CA TYR A 709 -17.09 12.33 16.61
C TYR A 709 -17.66 11.40 17.68
N THR A 710 -18.13 10.22 17.24
CA THR A 710 -18.72 9.20 18.11
C THR A 710 -18.15 7.81 17.78
N ASN A 711 -18.38 6.85 18.67
CA ASN A 711 -18.04 5.43 18.49
C ASN A 711 -19.26 4.58 18.06
N ASP A 712 -20.24 5.17 17.41
CA ASP A 712 -21.47 4.46 17.02
C ASP A 712 -21.27 3.56 15.80
N GLY A 713 -20.15 3.70 15.10
CA GLY A 713 -19.84 2.94 13.90
C GLY A 713 -19.62 1.45 14.16
N LYS A 714 -20.11 0.63 13.23
CA LYS A 714 -20.00 -0.84 13.25
C LYS A 714 -19.73 -1.37 11.85
N SER A 715 -19.07 -2.53 11.80
CA SER A 715 -18.92 -3.29 10.56
C SER A 715 -19.03 -4.77 10.82
N ASN A 716 -19.42 -5.53 9.80
CA ASN A 716 -19.42 -6.98 9.81
C ASN A 716 -18.92 -7.46 8.44
N THR A 717 -17.89 -8.30 8.46
CA THR A 717 -17.27 -8.84 7.25
C THR A 717 -17.17 -10.35 7.37
N GLU A 718 -17.57 -11.06 6.33
CA GLU A 718 -17.32 -12.49 6.15
C GLU A 718 -16.60 -12.72 4.83
N VAL A 719 -15.47 -13.44 4.89
CA VAL A 719 -14.66 -13.75 3.71
C VAL A 719 -14.43 -15.26 3.66
N VAL A 720 -14.71 -15.86 2.51
CA VAL A 720 -14.34 -17.24 2.20
C VAL A 720 -13.31 -17.22 1.10
N THR A 721 -12.18 -17.87 1.33
CA THR A 721 -11.05 -17.91 0.40
C THR A 721 -10.74 -19.34 0.02
N LEU A 722 -10.65 -19.64 -1.28
CA LEU A 722 -10.15 -20.89 -1.84
C LEU A 722 -8.86 -20.60 -2.59
N THR A 723 -7.80 -21.37 -2.27
CA THR A 723 -6.51 -21.27 -2.97
C THR A 723 -6.09 -22.64 -3.47
N LEU A 724 -5.66 -22.72 -4.72
CA LEU A 724 -5.11 -23.91 -5.34
C LEU A 724 -3.68 -23.59 -5.79
N THR A 725 -2.70 -24.20 -5.15
CA THR A 725 -1.28 -23.92 -5.41
C THR A 725 -0.55 -25.22 -5.77
N PRO A 726 -0.02 -25.36 -6.99
CA PRO A 726 0.89 -26.46 -7.32
C PRO A 726 2.14 -26.39 -6.45
N LEU A 727 2.54 -27.52 -5.90
CA LEU A 727 3.74 -27.65 -5.08
C LEU A 727 5.01 -27.76 -5.92
N LEU A 728 4.87 -28.09 -7.20
CA LEU A 728 5.95 -28.29 -8.16
C LEU A 728 5.65 -27.51 -9.44
N SER A 729 6.69 -27.10 -10.14
CA SER A 729 6.58 -26.65 -11.52
C SER A 729 6.47 -27.85 -12.47
N TYR A 730 5.78 -27.68 -13.58
CA TYR A 730 5.57 -28.70 -14.60
C TYR A 730 6.40 -28.39 -15.85
N ASP A 731 7.25 -29.34 -16.24
CA ASP A 731 8.02 -29.25 -17.48
C ASP A 731 7.21 -29.79 -18.65
N VAL A 732 6.88 -28.91 -19.61
CA VAL A 732 6.11 -29.26 -20.82
C VAL A 732 6.82 -28.70 -22.04
N TRP A 733 7.22 -29.56 -22.98
CA TRP A 733 7.87 -29.18 -24.25
C TRP A 733 9.10 -28.24 -24.10
N GLY A 734 9.88 -28.44 -23.04
CA GLY A 734 11.08 -27.61 -22.79
C GLY A 734 10.76 -26.27 -22.18
N THR A 735 9.52 -26.03 -21.74
CA THR A 735 9.13 -24.90 -20.90
C THR A 735 8.81 -25.37 -19.50
N ARG A 736 9.08 -24.52 -18.52
CA ARG A 736 8.76 -24.77 -17.13
C ARG A 736 7.55 -23.90 -16.75
N ASN A 737 6.52 -24.54 -16.22
CA ASN A 737 5.24 -23.90 -15.97
C ASN A 737 4.85 -23.99 -14.50
N SER A 738 4.37 -22.89 -13.94
CA SER A 738 3.76 -22.84 -12.61
C SER A 738 2.54 -21.94 -12.63
N GLY A 739 1.76 -21.94 -11.55
CA GLY A 739 0.62 -21.05 -11.45
C GLY A 739 -0.10 -21.20 -10.13
N GLN A 740 -1.03 -20.33 -9.87
CA GLN A 740 -1.88 -20.33 -8.69
C GLN A 740 -3.28 -19.87 -9.08
N LEU A 741 -4.30 -20.55 -8.57
CA LEU A 741 -5.69 -20.09 -8.62
C LEU A 741 -6.12 -19.71 -7.21
N ALA A 742 -6.66 -18.50 -7.06
CA ALA A 742 -7.26 -18.03 -5.82
C ALA A 742 -8.65 -17.47 -6.09
N ALA A 743 -9.57 -17.70 -5.17
CA ALA A 743 -10.92 -17.16 -5.23
C ALA A 743 -11.33 -16.69 -3.84
N ASP A 744 -11.96 -15.53 -3.77
CA ASP A 744 -12.54 -14.99 -2.55
C ASP A 744 -14.00 -14.61 -2.78
N TRP A 745 -14.79 -14.80 -1.74
CA TRP A 745 -16.16 -14.33 -1.61
C TRP A 745 -16.23 -13.48 -0.35
N THR A 746 -16.63 -12.23 -0.50
CA THR A 746 -16.67 -11.24 0.57
C THR A 746 -18.08 -10.70 0.74
N HIS A 747 -18.60 -10.84 1.94
CA HIS A 747 -19.82 -10.15 2.36
C HIS A 747 -19.45 -9.08 3.38
N PHE A 748 -19.79 -7.82 3.10
CA PHE A 748 -19.39 -6.68 3.90
C PHE A 748 -20.57 -5.75 4.18
N ASN A 749 -20.75 -5.39 5.44
CA ASN A 749 -21.71 -4.39 5.89
C ASN A 749 -21.02 -3.40 6.83
N THR A 750 -21.32 -2.13 6.70
CA THR A 750 -20.82 -1.07 7.58
C THR A 750 -21.87 0.01 7.75
N THR A 751 -21.90 0.64 8.91
CA THR A 751 -22.82 1.75 9.19
C THR A 751 -22.37 3.08 8.59
N HIS A 752 -21.13 3.19 8.12
CA HIS A 752 -20.55 4.42 7.59
C HIS A 752 -19.44 4.08 6.58
N THR A 753 -19.24 4.95 5.61
CA THR A 753 -18.23 4.76 4.56
C THR A 753 -16.86 5.21 5.03
N ASP A 754 -16.81 6.31 5.81
CA ASP A 754 -15.57 6.96 6.26
C ASP A 754 -15.83 7.65 7.60
N TYR A 755 -14.78 8.00 8.33
CA TYR A 755 -14.87 8.61 9.66
C TYR A 755 -15.33 10.06 9.66
N SER A 756 -15.42 10.71 8.50
CA SER A 756 -15.94 12.07 8.32
C SER A 756 -17.42 12.11 7.92
N GLU A 757 -18.04 10.97 7.71
CA GLU A 757 -19.44 10.87 7.37
C GLU A 757 -20.33 11.10 8.59
N ALA A 758 -21.23 12.10 8.51
CA ALA A 758 -22.08 12.51 9.61
C ALA A 758 -23.56 12.18 9.31
N PHE A 759 -24.27 11.64 10.30
CA PHE A 759 -25.69 11.30 10.23
C PHE A 759 -26.49 11.94 11.36
N GLU A 760 -27.77 12.23 11.11
CA GLU A 760 -28.75 12.62 12.13
C GLU A 760 -29.52 11.37 12.60
N ASP A 761 -30.04 11.39 13.83
CA ASP A 761 -30.81 10.25 14.39
C ASP A 761 -32.13 10.00 13.65
N ASP A 762 -32.64 10.98 12.88
CA ASP A 762 -33.88 10.93 12.11
C ASP A 762 -33.65 10.95 10.59
N ASP A 763 -32.41 10.71 10.14
CA ASP A 763 -32.04 10.58 8.73
C ASP A 763 -32.61 9.30 8.09
N TYR A 764 -33.92 9.31 7.85
CA TYR A 764 -34.58 8.24 7.14
C TYR A 764 -34.62 8.49 5.64
N VAL A 765 -34.34 7.43 4.91
CA VAL A 765 -34.30 7.40 3.45
C VAL A 765 -35.20 6.26 2.92
N ARG A 766 -35.51 6.32 1.66
CA ARG A 766 -36.20 5.22 0.97
C ARG A 766 -35.19 4.49 0.10
N TYR A 767 -35.04 3.19 0.31
CA TYR A 767 -34.18 2.33 -0.47
C TYR A 767 -34.95 1.17 -1.05
N ASN A 768 -34.96 1.06 -2.39
CA ASN A 768 -35.72 0.03 -3.11
C ASN A 768 -37.18 -0.07 -2.63
N GLY A 769 -37.78 1.07 -2.31
CA GLY A 769 -39.19 1.17 -1.87
C GLY A 769 -39.44 0.97 -0.37
N GLN A 770 -38.43 0.65 0.42
CA GLN A 770 -38.50 0.51 1.88
C GLN A 770 -37.91 1.73 2.58
N ILE A 771 -38.51 2.16 3.69
CA ILE A 771 -37.95 3.24 4.52
C ILE A 771 -37.05 2.61 5.54
N MET A 772 -35.82 3.13 5.63
CA MET A 772 -34.82 2.70 6.58
C MET A 772 -33.95 3.89 7.01
N HIS A 773 -33.20 3.76 8.08
CA HIS A 773 -32.21 4.76 8.45
C HIS A 773 -31.08 4.78 7.44
N ILE A 774 -30.48 5.95 7.18
CA ILE A 774 -29.43 6.10 6.16
C ILE A 774 -28.20 5.23 6.44
N SER A 775 -27.87 4.97 7.71
CA SER A 775 -26.77 4.06 8.12
C SER A 775 -27.02 2.57 7.82
N GLU A 776 -28.24 2.22 7.40
CA GLU A 776 -28.60 0.84 7.00
C GLU A 776 -28.49 0.64 5.49
N LEU A 777 -28.13 1.69 4.73
CA LEU A 777 -27.89 1.57 3.30
C LEU A 777 -26.72 0.61 3.02
N PRO A 778 -26.74 -0.11 1.89
CA PRO A 778 -25.56 -0.86 1.45
C PRO A 778 -24.33 0.03 1.36
N PRO A 779 -23.16 -0.44 1.80
CA PRO A 779 -21.96 0.36 1.78
C PRO A 779 -21.53 0.65 0.34
N SER A 780 -21.29 1.93 0.04
CA SER A 780 -20.70 2.36 -1.23
C SER A 780 -19.18 2.28 -1.11
N ASN A 781 -18.58 1.14 -1.42
CA ASN A 781 -17.15 0.95 -1.39
C ASN A 781 -16.66 0.18 -2.62
N TYR A 782 -15.34 0.02 -2.75
CA TYR A 782 -14.70 -0.67 -3.87
C TYR A 782 -14.52 -2.18 -3.68
N ASN A 783 -15.11 -2.77 -2.63
CA ASN A 783 -15.06 -4.22 -2.42
C ASN A 783 -16.02 -4.94 -3.38
N HIS A 784 -15.56 -6.04 -3.93
CA HIS A 784 -16.34 -6.91 -4.80
C HIS A 784 -16.82 -8.13 -4.02
N ASP A 785 -18.05 -8.58 -4.26
CA ASP A 785 -18.62 -9.74 -3.57
C ASP A 785 -17.82 -11.03 -3.81
N TRP A 786 -17.19 -11.14 -4.99
CA TRP A 786 -16.31 -12.26 -5.27
C TRP A 786 -15.26 -11.88 -6.32
N THR A 787 -14.09 -12.53 -6.22
CA THR A 787 -12.99 -12.38 -7.18
C THR A 787 -12.29 -13.71 -7.39
N TYR A 788 -12.07 -14.09 -8.65
CA TYR A 788 -11.21 -15.20 -9.06
C TYR A 788 -9.92 -14.63 -9.65
N ARG A 789 -8.79 -15.18 -9.23
CA ARG A 789 -7.46 -14.79 -9.68
C ARG A 789 -6.71 -16.01 -10.15
N LEU A 790 -6.20 -15.98 -11.39
CA LEU A 790 -5.32 -17.01 -11.93
C LEU A 790 -4.02 -16.37 -12.35
N THR A 791 -2.94 -16.77 -11.71
CA THR A 791 -1.58 -16.40 -12.11
C THR A 791 -0.93 -17.60 -12.75
N THR A 792 -0.31 -17.43 -13.90
CA THR A 792 0.50 -18.48 -14.56
C THR A 792 1.84 -17.91 -14.96
N THR A 793 2.89 -18.67 -14.78
CA THR A 793 4.25 -18.34 -15.21
C THR A 793 4.81 -19.46 -16.07
N THR A 794 5.32 -19.09 -17.23
CA THR A 794 5.99 -19.98 -18.17
C THR A 794 7.41 -19.48 -18.38
N GLU A 795 8.40 -20.26 -18.00
CA GLU A 795 9.80 -20.02 -18.33
C GLU A 795 10.17 -20.78 -19.60
N ILE A 796 10.87 -20.11 -20.50
CA ILE A 796 11.43 -20.68 -21.74
C ILE A 796 12.95 -20.60 -21.64
N PRO A 797 13.62 -21.57 -21.00
CA PRO A 797 15.05 -21.49 -20.73
C PRO A 797 15.91 -21.33 -21.98
N ALA A 798 15.48 -21.94 -23.09
CA ALA A 798 16.19 -21.85 -24.38
C ALA A 798 16.32 -20.40 -24.90
N TRP A 799 15.46 -19.51 -24.46
CA TRP A 799 15.44 -18.10 -24.89
C TRP A 799 15.70 -17.12 -23.75
N ASN A 800 15.94 -17.60 -22.52
CA ASN A 800 15.99 -16.78 -21.30
C ASN A 800 14.77 -15.85 -21.17
N LEU A 801 13.59 -16.37 -21.48
CA LEU A 801 12.34 -15.64 -21.52
C LEU A 801 11.37 -16.17 -20.46
N GLY A 802 10.89 -15.27 -19.61
CA GLY A 802 9.78 -15.47 -18.69
C GLY A 802 8.49 -14.86 -19.25
N TRP A 803 7.39 -15.57 -19.13
CA TRP A 803 6.06 -15.08 -19.50
C TRP A 803 5.09 -15.33 -18.35
N THR A 804 4.65 -14.25 -17.71
CA THR A 804 3.68 -14.30 -16.62
C THR A 804 2.36 -13.72 -17.09
N ASN A 805 1.27 -14.40 -16.72
CA ASN A 805 -0.09 -13.95 -16.98
C ASN A 805 -0.83 -13.85 -15.66
N PHE A 806 -1.61 -12.79 -15.50
CA PHE A 806 -2.51 -12.58 -14.39
C PHE A 806 -3.92 -12.31 -14.92
N PHE A 807 -4.82 -13.25 -14.66
CA PHE A 807 -6.24 -13.13 -14.97
C PHE A 807 -7.00 -12.82 -13.67
N ARG A 808 -7.86 -11.81 -13.72
CA ARG A 808 -8.76 -11.48 -12.61
C ARG A 808 -10.18 -11.38 -13.15
N TYR A 809 -11.05 -12.25 -12.64
CA TYR A 809 -12.48 -12.22 -12.92
C TYR A 809 -13.23 -11.93 -11.63
N ARG A 810 -13.99 -10.82 -11.60
CA ARG A 810 -14.61 -10.29 -10.39
C ARG A 810 -16.07 -9.92 -10.62
N ALA A 811 -16.84 -9.87 -9.52
CA ALA A 811 -18.19 -9.35 -9.50
C ALA A 811 -18.21 -7.90 -10.00
N GLY A 812 -19.33 -7.50 -10.52
CA GLY A 812 -19.65 -6.11 -10.79
C GLY A 812 -19.67 -5.27 -9.51
N ILE A 813 -19.90 -3.99 -9.66
CA ILE A 813 -20.08 -3.04 -8.56
C ILE A 813 -21.50 -2.52 -8.61
N ASP A 814 -22.15 -2.46 -7.44
CA ASP A 814 -23.38 -1.74 -7.24
C ASP A 814 -23.07 -0.37 -6.64
N THR A 815 -23.54 0.69 -7.28
CA THR A 815 -23.38 2.05 -6.79
C THR A 815 -24.73 2.62 -6.38
N LEU A 816 -24.79 3.28 -5.24
CA LEU A 816 -26.00 3.94 -4.77
C LEU A 816 -26.27 5.21 -5.58
N LYS A 817 -27.48 5.31 -6.11
CA LYS A 817 -27.98 6.48 -6.82
C LYS A 817 -29.18 7.07 -6.11
N THR A 818 -29.27 8.40 -6.15
CA THR A 818 -30.44 9.12 -5.66
C THR A 818 -31.34 9.57 -6.82
N ARG A 819 -32.62 9.48 -6.62
CA ARG A 819 -33.59 10.07 -7.53
C ARG A 819 -33.69 11.58 -7.32
N VAL A 820 -33.85 12.35 -8.38
CA VAL A 820 -34.07 13.79 -8.28
C VAL A 820 -35.42 14.06 -7.61
N GLY A 821 -35.43 14.79 -6.51
CA GLY A 821 -36.60 15.08 -5.69
C GLY A 821 -36.88 14.01 -4.64
N LYS A 822 -37.77 14.33 -3.71
CA LYS A 822 -38.19 13.41 -2.63
C LYS A 822 -39.40 12.62 -3.06
N VAL A 823 -39.45 11.33 -2.70
CA VAL A 823 -40.62 10.44 -2.84
C VAL A 823 -41.21 10.22 -1.46
N ASP A 824 -42.52 10.56 -1.29
CA ASP A 824 -43.19 10.50 0.00
C ASP A 824 -42.46 11.23 1.15
N GLY A 825 -41.72 12.30 0.81
CA GLY A 825 -40.95 13.09 1.77
C GLY A 825 -39.53 12.62 2.00
N TYR A 826 -39.15 11.45 1.50
CA TYR A 826 -37.82 10.86 1.69
C TYR A 826 -36.93 10.94 0.42
N THR A 827 -35.63 11.05 0.58
CA THR A 827 -34.70 10.84 -0.52
C THR A 827 -34.72 9.37 -0.93
N GLU A 828 -34.97 9.08 -2.20
CA GLU A 828 -35.02 7.70 -2.69
C GLU A 828 -33.64 7.29 -3.24
N TYR A 829 -33.09 6.22 -2.68
CA TYR A 829 -31.88 5.53 -3.12
C TYR A 829 -32.22 4.25 -3.86
N PHE A 830 -31.42 3.91 -4.84
CA PHE A 830 -31.52 2.64 -5.56
C PHE A 830 -30.15 2.25 -6.11
N ASP A 831 -29.98 0.96 -6.40
CA ASP A 831 -28.73 0.44 -6.93
C ASP A 831 -28.64 0.64 -8.45
N LYS A 832 -27.48 1.06 -8.90
CA LYS A 832 -27.05 1.00 -10.29
C LYS A 832 -25.94 -0.03 -10.39
N SER A 833 -26.23 -1.16 -11.03
CA SER A 833 -25.30 -2.28 -11.15
C SER A 833 -24.43 -2.16 -12.39
N TYR A 834 -23.16 -2.44 -12.26
CA TYR A 834 -22.21 -2.62 -13.35
C TYR A 834 -21.85 -4.10 -13.49
N GLY A 835 -21.63 -4.55 -14.72
CA GLY A 835 -21.39 -5.96 -15.00
C GLY A 835 -20.05 -6.50 -14.48
N ASN A 836 -19.95 -7.84 -14.44
CA ASN A 836 -18.73 -8.53 -14.05
C ASN A 836 -17.57 -8.20 -14.99
N ALA A 837 -16.37 -8.13 -14.42
CA ALA A 837 -15.17 -7.72 -15.11
C ALA A 837 -14.14 -8.86 -15.20
N LEU A 838 -13.61 -9.09 -16.40
CA LEU A 838 -12.45 -9.93 -16.63
C LEU A 838 -11.29 -9.09 -17.14
N THR A 839 -10.20 -9.05 -16.39
CA THR A 839 -8.94 -8.46 -16.84
C THR A 839 -7.90 -9.54 -17.09
N TRP A 840 -7.02 -9.29 -18.04
CA TRP A 840 -5.83 -10.07 -18.31
C TRP A 840 -4.66 -9.12 -18.41
N ASP A 841 -3.72 -9.26 -17.49
CA ASP A 841 -2.45 -8.54 -17.48
C ASP A 841 -1.33 -9.54 -17.73
N MET A 842 -0.25 -9.12 -18.40
CA MET A 842 0.88 -10.00 -18.67
C MET A 842 2.21 -9.26 -18.58
N ARG A 843 3.26 -10.03 -18.27
CA ARG A 843 4.65 -9.59 -18.34
C ARG A 843 5.44 -10.56 -19.21
N LEU A 844 6.25 -10.00 -20.11
CA LEU A 844 7.32 -10.69 -20.82
C LEU A 844 8.65 -10.16 -20.28
N ALA A 845 9.45 -11.02 -19.70
CA ALA A 845 10.77 -10.70 -19.15
C ALA A 845 11.83 -11.44 -19.94
N TRP A 846 12.68 -10.71 -20.65
CA TRP A 846 13.72 -11.28 -21.50
C TRP A 846 15.09 -10.87 -20.99
N GLU A 847 15.95 -11.86 -20.69
CA GLU A 847 17.33 -11.64 -20.29
C GLU A 847 18.29 -12.00 -21.44
N ILE A 848 19.20 -11.07 -21.73
CA ILE A 848 20.22 -11.21 -22.79
C ILE A 848 21.58 -11.25 -22.10
N PRO A 849 22.16 -12.43 -21.91
CA PRO A 849 23.50 -12.56 -21.29
C PRO A 849 24.56 -11.82 -22.11
N THR A 850 25.33 -10.98 -21.47
CA THR A 850 26.43 -10.20 -22.07
C THR A 850 27.80 -10.59 -21.54
N GLY A 851 27.84 -11.34 -20.43
CA GLY A 851 29.03 -11.83 -19.76
C GLY A 851 28.72 -12.97 -18.78
N ARG A 852 29.68 -13.38 -17.97
CA ARG A 852 29.47 -14.49 -17.01
C ARG A 852 28.41 -14.18 -15.94
N GLU A 853 28.34 -12.92 -15.51
CA GLU A 853 27.45 -12.44 -14.43
C GLU A 853 26.71 -11.17 -14.87
N GLN A 854 26.73 -10.85 -16.16
CA GLN A 854 26.19 -9.62 -16.69
C GLN A 854 25.09 -9.92 -17.71
N ALA A 855 24.01 -9.18 -17.65
CA ALA A 855 22.91 -9.30 -18.59
C ALA A 855 22.23 -7.95 -18.85
N ALA A 856 21.92 -7.71 -20.12
CA ALA A 856 20.89 -6.75 -20.46
C ALA A 856 19.52 -7.40 -20.28
N PHE A 857 18.51 -6.65 -19.93
CA PHE A 857 17.15 -7.18 -19.85
C PHE A 857 16.13 -6.22 -20.43
N VAL A 858 15.03 -6.81 -20.91
CA VAL A 858 13.87 -6.09 -21.43
C VAL A 858 12.62 -6.70 -20.83
N ASN A 859 11.83 -5.89 -20.12
CA ASN A 859 10.52 -6.27 -19.61
C ASN A 859 9.43 -5.49 -20.37
N ILE A 860 8.41 -6.21 -20.81
CA ILE A 860 7.23 -5.64 -21.44
C ILE A 860 6.02 -6.05 -20.62
N ASP A 861 5.36 -5.06 -20.00
CA ASP A 861 4.10 -5.29 -19.30
C ASP A 861 2.94 -4.81 -20.16
N VAL A 862 1.89 -5.61 -20.22
CA VAL A 862 0.65 -5.24 -20.91
C VAL A 862 -0.51 -5.43 -19.94
N TYR A 863 -1.15 -4.33 -19.59
CA TYR A 863 -2.35 -4.34 -18.78
C TYR A 863 -3.59 -4.38 -19.65
N ASN A 864 -4.64 -5.04 -19.17
CA ASN A 864 -5.91 -5.20 -19.89
C ASN A 864 -5.68 -5.60 -21.36
N VAL A 865 -4.98 -6.71 -21.58
CA VAL A 865 -4.55 -7.19 -22.92
C VAL A 865 -5.71 -7.24 -23.91
N THR A 866 -6.90 -7.59 -23.44
CA THR A 866 -8.12 -7.72 -24.26
C THR A 866 -8.83 -6.41 -24.52
N ASP A 867 -8.36 -5.28 -23.96
CA ASP A 867 -8.95 -3.95 -24.08
C ASP A 867 -10.43 -3.91 -23.65
N ARG A 868 -10.75 -4.59 -22.54
CA ARG A 868 -12.11 -4.64 -22.00
C ARG A 868 -12.51 -3.31 -21.40
N VAL A 869 -13.75 -2.88 -21.67
CA VAL A 869 -14.40 -1.75 -21.02
C VAL A 869 -14.93 -2.23 -19.67
N ILE A 870 -14.43 -1.65 -18.58
CA ILE A 870 -14.73 -2.08 -17.21
C ILE A 870 -15.10 -0.85 -16.39
N ALA A 871 -16.32 -0.79 -15.91
CA ALA A 871 -16.75 0.24 -14.97
C ALA A 871 -16.28 -0.12 -13.56
N SER A 872 -15.69 0.86 -12.87
CA SER A 872 -15.19 0.73 -11.49
C SER A 872 -15.96 1.56 -10.47
N GLY A 873 -16.89 2.39 -10.90
CA GLY A 873 -17.68 3.25 -10.03
C GLY A 873 -18.47 4.29 -10.81
N ASP A 874 -18.96 5.30 -10.08
CA ASP A 874 -19.69 6.42 -10.64
C ASP A 874 -19.40 7.69 -9.84
N THR A 875 -19.15 8.81 -10.51
CA THR A 875 -18.82 10.08 -9.83
C THR A 875 -20.03 10.89 -9.40
N SER A 876 -21.23 10.53 -9.85
CA SER A 876 -22.45 11.23 -9.51
C SER A 876 -23.40 10.38 -8.69
N ALA A 877 -23.81 10.88 -7.54
CA ALA A 877 -24.87 10.24 -6.75
C ALA A 877 -26.26 10.37 -7.41
N THR A 878 -26.47 11.30 -8.35
CA THR A 878 -27.78 11.58 -8.94
C THR A 878 -28.02 10.74 -10.19
N ALA A 879 -29.17 10.07 -10.24
CA ALA A 879 -29.58 9.22 -11.36
C ALA A 879 -29.68 9.91 -12.74
N ALA A 880 -29.83 11.23 -12.75
CA ALA A 880 -29.97 12.00 -13.99
C ALA A 880 -28.63 12.25 -14.72
N ILE A 881 -27.50 11.89 -14.12
CA ILE A 881 -26.18 12.11 -14.68
C ILE A 881 -25.49 10.78 -14.87
N ASN A 882 -25.14 10.44 -16.10
CA ASN A 882 -24.26 9.32 -16.39
C ASN A 882 -22.81 9.78 -16.25
N SER A 883 -22.12 9.21 -15.30
CA SER A 883 -20.75 9.56 -14.98
C SER A 883 -19.94 8.33 -14.50
N ALA A 884 -20.09 7.24 -15.24
CA ALA A 884 -19.37 6.01 -14.95
C ALA A 884 -17.86 6.26 -14.99
N ILE A 885 -17.16 5.72 -13.99
CA ILE A 885 -15.71 5.67 -13.98
C ILE A 885 -15.29 4.36 -14.61
N TYR A 886 -14.51 4.41 -15.67
CA TYR A 886 -13.99 3.22 -16.33
C TYR A 886 -12.52 3.04 -16.00
N GLU A 887 -12.08 1.79 -15.86
CA GLU A 887 -10.66 1.45 -15.79
C GLU A 887 -9.97 1.73 -17.13
N THR A 888 -8.68 1.99 -17.05
CA THR A 888 -7.82 2.15 -18.24
C THR A 888 -7.91 0.93 -19.13
N GLY A 889 -8.06 1.14 -20.43
CA GLY A 889 -8.02 0.10 -21.43
C GLY A 889 -6.63 -0.52 -21.54
N ARG A 890 -6.33 -1.11 -22.71
CA ARG A 890 -5.01 -1.73 -22.89
C ARG A 890 -3.89 -0.71 -22.80
N GLN A 891 -2.90 -1.00 -21.91
CA GLN A 891 -1.74 -0.15 -21.68
C GLN A 891 -0.46 -0.96 -21.77
N PHE A 892 0.56 -0.42 -22.48
CA PHE A 892 1.88 -1.01 -22.59
C PHE A 892 2.88 -0.25 -21.73
N TRP A 893 3.78 -1.00 -21.09
CA TRP A 893 4.95 -0.50 -20.41
C TRP A 893 6.20 -1.19 -20.94
N LEU A 894 7.29 -0.46 -21.00
CA LEU A 894 8.60 -0.97 -21.40
C LEU A 894 9.61 -0.64 -20.32
N GLU A 895 10.32 -1.63 -19.84
CA GLU A 895 11.51 -1.46 -19.00
C GLU A 895 12.72 -2.08 -19.70
N VAL A 896 13.81 -1.36 -19.74
CA VAL A 896 15.11 -1.82 -20.22
C VAL A 896 16.16 -1.58 -19.16
N GLY A 897 17.12 -2.48 -19.03
CA GLY A 897 18.16 -2.32 -18.04
C GLY A 897 19.34 -3.23 -18.23
N TYR A 898 20.28 -3.09 -17.30
CA TYR A 898 21.53 -3.83 -17.30
C TYR A 898 21.89 -4.23 -15.86
N ARG A 899 22.28 -5.48 -15.70
CA ARG A 899 22.81 -6.05 -14.45
C ARG A 899 24.28 -6.42 -14.62
N PHE A 900 25.09 -6.11 -13.64
CA PHE A 900 26.53 -6.38 -13.66
C PHE A 900 27.07 -6.81 -12.29
#